data_9a13f43d8b7ecd0b6cc9761e0322c920
#
_entry.id   9a13f43d8b7ecd0b6cc9761e0322c920
#
_cell.length_a   1.000
_cell.length_b   1.000
_cell.length_c   1.000
_cell.angle_alpha   90.00
_cell.angle_beta   90.00
_cell.angle_gamma   90.00
#
_symmetry.space_group_name_H-M   'P 1'
#
loop_
_entity.id
_entity.type
_entity.pdbx_description
1 polymer ?
#
loop_
_entity_poly.entity_id
_entity_poly.type
_entity_poly.pdbx_seq_one_letter_code
_entity_poly.pdbx_strand_id
1 'polypeptide(L)'
;MAAVIIVLVLLLTSRSYAEIPVLLITFIVAALLNLGTNFIFGEISFVSNSVTVVLQLALAIDYAIIMLHRFLEEREYAEDREACIAAVSAAIPSISASSLTTISGLAAMMFMQFRIGFDMGIILIKAILFSMLSVFTLMPGLLMLFSKAMAKTQHRSFVPKIDRWGKFTLKLRYVGVPLFAAAIVAGFLMSNQCPYVYGYSQIQTARQNETQIAEKKVNETFGTQNVMALIVPKGDYISEKALLERLETYDQVDYAMGLSNVEVMDGYMLTDALTPRQFAEMTDLDYELVCLVYAAYAAEGEEYGRIVGGLDDYTVPLMDMFFFAYDKVEEGYVDLDEEEQADLDALYEQLSDAREQLLGEDYTRMLVSLDLPEEGEETFAFLQTIHDEAERYYDAENVYLVGDSTSDYDLSVSFARDNVMISVLSVAFVIIVLLFTFQSVGLPLLLILVIQGSIWISFSFPGVTQQPIFFLSYLIVTSIQMGANIDYAIVISSWYSELKEKMSRREAIIQALDLSFPTVLTSGSILSAAGFLISQITTEPAIVGIGECLCRGTLISMFLVMFILPQILYVGDKIVEKTRFNIKVPEVSHSASGTVYVNGRVRGRVSGVVDAHIQGVIYGDVSGILETGSYQTKEVPKADETEKQ
;
A
#
# COMPACT_ATOMS: atom_id res chain seq x y z
N MET A 1 17.57 -0.08 14.66
CA MET A 1 18.31 -0.14 13.37
C MET A 1 17.95 1.05 12.48
N ALA A 2 16.67 1.31 12.13
CA ALA A 2 16.28 2.44 11.27
C ALA A 2 16.81 3.79 11.76
N ALA A 3 16.67 4.12 13.05
CA ALA A 3 17.20 5.34 13.64
C ALA A 3 18.73 5.49 13.49
N VAL A 4 19.48 4.40 13.56
CA VAL A 4 20.96 4.42 13.40
C VAL A 4 21.34 4.79 11.96
N ILE A 5 20.66 4.23 10.97
CA ILE A 5 20.92 4.53 9.55
C ILE A 5 20.51 5.98 9.24
N ILE A 6 19.37 6.44 9.76
CA ILE A 6 18.96 7.84 9.61
C ILE A 6 20.02 8.78 10.19
N VAL A 7 20.51 8.49 11.40
CA VAL A 7 21.60 9.27 12.01
C VAL A 7 22.86 9.25 11.14
N LEU A 8 23.21 8.09 10.57
CA LEU A 8 24.38 7.97 9.70
C LEU A 8 24.22 8.77 8.41
N VAL A 9 23.07 8.71 7.76
CA VAL A 9 22.77 9.50 6.56
C VAL A 9 22.79 11.00 6.90
N LEU A 10 22.16 11.39 8.02
CA LEU A 10 22.17 12.78 8.47
C LEU A 10 23.59 13.28 8.81
N LEU A 11 24.44 12.45 9.41
CA LEU A 11 25.86 12.78 9.66
C LEU A 11 26.62 13.09 8.36
N LEU A 12 26.30 12.37 7.28
CA LEU A 12 26.96 12.57 5.99
C LEU A 12 26.42 13.78 5.22
N THR A 13 25.15 14.14 5.44
CA THR A 13 24.46 15.15 4.63
C THR A 13 24.28 16.49 5.32
N SER A 14 24.27 16.54 6.66
CA SER A 14 24.19 17.78 7.44
C SER A 14 25.43 18.67 7.28
N ARG A 15 25.27 19.94 7.61
CA ARG A 15 26.37 20.93 7.66
C ARG A 15 26.85 21.19 9.07
N SER A 16 26.11 20.73 10.07
CA SER A 16 26.44 20.88 11.50
C SER A 16 25.94 19.66 12.27
N TYR A 17 26.77 19.16 13.19
CA TYR A 17 26.36 18.04 14.05
C TYR A 17 25.17 18.35 14.96
N ALA A 18 24.96 19.64 15.30
CA ALA A 18 23.84 20.06 16.14
C ALA A 18 22.47 20.09 15.38
N GLU A 19 22.45 19.95 14.05
CA GLU A 19 21.24 19.78 13.27
C GLU A 19 20.56 18.44 13.56
N ILE A 20 21.35 17.39 13.79
CA ILE A 20 20.86 16.01 13.97
C ILE A 20 19.91 15.88 15.17
N PRO A 21 20.27 16.34 16.41
CA PRO A 21 19.33 16.29 17.52
C PRO A 21 18.05 17.11 17.30
N VAL A 22 18.12 18.25 16.59
CA VAL A 22 16.92 19.03 16.24
C VAL A 22 15.96 18.20 15.38
N LEU A 23 16.48 17.56 14.33
CA LEU A 23 15.70 16.70 13.43
C LEU A 23 15.14 15.49 14.17
N LEU A 24 15.97 14.78 14.94
CA LEU A 24 15.56 13.59 15.67
C LEU A 24 14.49 13.88 16.72
N ILE A 25 14.61 14.96 17.51
CA ILE A 25 13.59 15.33 18.51
C ILE A 25 12.27 15.65 17.81
N THR A 26 12.30 16.40 16.70
CA THR A 26 11.11 16.72 15.91
C THR A 26 10.40 15.46 15.43
N PHE A 27 11.16 14.47 14.94
CA PHE A 27 10.61 13.21 14.45
C PHE A 27 10.06 12.32 15.55
N ILE A 28 10.78 12.20 16.68
CA ILE A 28 10.35 11.41 17.82
C ILE A 28 9.01 11.94 18.34
N VAL A 29 8.88 13.26 18.49
CA VAL A 29 7.64 13.87 18.95
C VAL A 29 6.51 13.65 17.94
N ALA A 30 6.76 13.82 16.64
CA ALA A 30 5.76 13.52 15.60
C ALA A 30 5.31 12.05 15.62
N ALA A 31 6.25 11.11 15.80
CA ALA A 31 5.95 9.69 15.88
C ALA A 31 5.14 9.34 17.15
N LEU A 32 5.50 9.92 18.29
CA LEU A 32 4.77 9.73 19.55
C LEU A 32 3.35 10.28 19.46
N LEU A 33 3.15 11.45 18.84
CA LEU A 33 1.82 12.00 18.59
C LEU A 33 0.99 11.10 17.68
N ASN A 34 1.60 10.54 16.65
CA ASN A 34 0.92 9.62 15.73
C ASN A 34 0.54 8.32 16.46
N LEU A 35 1.47 7.66 17.13
CA LEU A 35 1.21 6.42 17.88
C LEU A 35 0.20 6.65 19.01
N GLY A 36 0.37 7.73 19.78
CA GLY A 36 -0.49 8.07 20.91
C GLY A 36 -1.94 8.37 20.53
N THR A 37 -2.21 8.70 19.27
CA THR A 37 -3.56 8.96 18.76
C THR A 37 -4.18 7.80 17.98
N ASN A 38 -3.51 6.66 17.89
CA ASN A 38 -4.01 5.48 17.17
C ASN A 38 -5.30 4.93 17.79
N PHE A 39 -5.50 5.09 19.11
CA PHE A 39 -6.72 4.65 19.80
C PHE A 39 -8.01 5.26 19.23
N ILE A 40 -7.94 6.38 18.51
CA ILE A 40 -9.11 7.04 17.89
C ILE A 40 -9.77 6.13 16.83
N PHE A 41 -8.98 5.25 16.21
CA PHE A 41 -9.46 4.38 15.14
C PHE A 41 -9.95 2.99 15.65
N GLY A 42 -9.80 2.71 16.96
CA GLY A 42 -10.15 1.42 17.56
C GLY A 42 -9.16 0.34 17.15
N GLU A 43 -9.47 -0.40 16.09
CA GLU A 43 -8.61 -1.47 15.56
C GLU A 43 -7.76 -0.95 14.39
N ILE A 44 -6.50 -1.36 14.37
CA ILE A 44 -5.52 -1.01 13.34
C ILE A 44 -4.82 -2.29 12.88
N SER A 45 -4.68 -2.47 11.57
CA SER A 45 -3.94 -3.58 11.00
C SER A 45 -2.49 -3.60 11.51
N PHE A 46 -1.99 -4.80 11.83
CA PHE A 46 -0.59 -4.99 12.24
C PHE A 46 0.40 -4.54 11.16
N VAL A 47 0.05 -4.69 9.88
CA VAL A 47 0.83 -4.21 8.73
C VAL A 47 0.94 -2.68 8.78
N SER A 48 -0.19 -1.98 8.93
CA SER A 48 -0.23 -0.52 9.03
C SER A 48 0.59 -0.01 10.22
N ASN A 49 0.45 -0.63 11.39
CA ASN A 49 1.18 -0.24 12.58
C ASN A 49 2.69 -0.45 12.45
N SER A 50 3.12 -1.58 11.87
CA SER A 50 4.54 -1.93 11.72
C SER A 50 5.27 -1.04 10.72
N VAL A 51 4.61 -0.70 9.61
CA VAL A 51 5.21 0.05 8.50
C VAL A 51 5.15 1.56 8.74
N THR A 52 4.09 2.06 9.40
CA THR A 52 3.83 3.50 9.54
C THR A 52 4.95 4.25 10.25
N VAL A 53 5.51 3.73 11.34
CA VAL A 53 6.56 4.45 12.10
C VAL A 53 7.79 4.67 11.24
N VAL A 54 8.21 3.66 10.48
CA VAL A 54 9.40 3.74 9.63
C VAL A 54 9.15 4.65 8.43
N LEU A 55 7.97 4.53 7.80
CA LEU A 55 7.58 5.40 6.69
C LEU A 55 7.37 6.85 7.14
N GLN A 56 6.76 7.08 8.29
CA GLN A 56 6.61 8.42 8.84
C GLN A 56 7.96 9.10 9.02
N LEU A 57 8.93 8.38 9.59
CA LEU A 57 10.27 8.90 9.77
C LEU A 57 10.91 9.28 8.43
N ALA A 58 10.76 8.42 7.42
CA ALA A 58 11.35 8.63 6.10
C ALA A 58 10.69 9.78 5.32
N LEU A 59 9.36 9.91 5.40
CA LEU A 59 8.59 10.93 4.69
C LEU A 59 8.64 12.32 5.37
N ALA A 60 8.73 12.35 6.71
CA ALA A 60 8.74 13.60 7.47
C ALA A 60 10.05 14.38 7.39
N ILE A 61 11.14 13.69 7.04
CA ILE A 61 12.49 14.27 7.05
C ILE A 61 12.62 15.39 6.02
N ASP A 62 11.92 15.30 4.90
CA ASP A 62 11.96 16.30 3.84
C ASP A 62 11.44 17.65 4.30
N TYR A 63 10.34 17.66 5.04
CA TYR A 63 9.75 18.88 5.59
C TYR A 63 10.68 19.58 6.57
N ALA A 64 11.33 18.79 7.41
CA ALA A 64 12.27 19.31 8.39
C ALA A 64 13.56 19.83 7.73
N ILE A 65 14.07 19.16 6.69
CA ILE A 65 15.25 19.62 5.94
C ILE A 65 14.94 20.92 5.20
N ILE A 66 13.78 21.07 4.59
CA ILE A 66 13.37 22.32 3.93
C ILE A 66 13.35 23.47 4.94
N MET A 67 12.73 23.25 6.11
CA MET A 67 12.69 24.26 7.18
C MET A 67 14.09 24.62 7.68
N LEU A 68 14.94 23.61 7.91
CA LEU A 68 16.31 23.79 8.36
C LEU A 68 17.13 24.61 7.36
N HIS A 69 17.09 24.28 6.08
CA HIS A 69 17.83 24.99 5.05
C HIS A 69 17.36 26.46 4.93
N ARG A 70 16.05 26.70 4.98
CA ARG A 70 15.53 28.08 4.98
C ARG A 70 16.00 28.86 6.21
N PHE A 71 16.00 28.23 7.38
CA PHE A 71 16.53 28.88 8.59
C PHE A 71 18.01 29.23 8.47
N LEU A 72 18.83 28.32 7.94
CA LEU A 72 20.27 28.58 7.74
C LEU A 72 20.52 29.69 6.70
N GLU A 73 19.74 29.76 5.64
CA GLU A 73 19.79 30.83 4.63
C GLU A 73 19.42 32.20 5.22
N GLU A 74 18.32 32.30 5.95
CA GLU A 74 17.85 33.55 6.54
C GLU A 74 18.78 34.03 7.67
N ARG A 75 19.43 33.12 8.38
CA ARG A 75 20.36 33.39 9.45
C ARG A 75 21.66 34.08 8.98
N GLU A 76 22.01 33.99 7.71
CA GLU A 76 23.14 34.73 7.13
C GLU A 76 22.88 36.23 7.11
N TYR A 77 21.61 36.67 7.19
CA TYR A 77 21.19 38.06 7.01
C TYR A 77 20.47 38.66 8.21
N ALA A 78 19.99 37.86 9.17
CA ALA A 78 19.15 38.27 10.29
C ALA A 78 19.56 37.58 11.61
N GLU A 79 19.12 38.14 12.74
CA GLU A 79 19.24 37.47 14.04
C GLU A 79 18.38 36.20 14.11
N ASP A 80 18.75 35.26 14.99
CA ASP A 80 18.14 33.91 15.10
C ASP A 80 16.60 33.95 15.15
N ARG A 81 15.99 34.91 15.83
CA ARG A 81 14.53 35.04 15.94
C ARG A 81 13.89 35.52 14.64
N GLU A 82 14.45 36.55 14.04
CA GLU A 82 13.96 37.11 12.78
C GLU A 82 14.16 36.13 11.63
N ALA A 83 15.32 35.49 11.59
CA ALA A 83 15.64 34.42 10.66
C ALA A 83 14.65 33.24 10.78
N CYS A 84 14.28 32.86 12.00
CA CYS A 84 13.31 31.79 12.22
C CYS A 84 11.90 32.17 11.72
N ILE A 85 11.43 33.39 11.96
CA ILE A 85 10.14 33.88 11.46
C ILE A 85 10.13 33.92 9.93
N ALA A 86 11.18 34.44 9.32
CA ALA A 86 11.32 34.48 7.86
C ALA A 86 11.37 33.08 7.25
N ALA A 87 12.13 32.17 7.88
CA ALA A 87 12.25 30.78 7.44
C ALA A 87 10.90 30.04 7.49
N VAL A 88 10.14 30.17 8.57
CA VAL A 88 8.78 29.58 8.68
C VAL A 88 7.89 30.10 7.56
N SER A 89 7.84 31.43 7.37
CA SER A 89 7.03 32.06 6.31
C SER A 89 7.41 31.59 4.91
N ALA A 90 8.71 31.45 4.63
CA ALA A 90 9.22 30.99 3.34
C ALA A 90 9.05 29.47 3.11
N ALA A 91 9.10 28.67 4.20
CA ALA A 91 8.98 27.21 4.11
C ALA A 91 7.53 26.72 3.98
N ILE A 92 6.53 27.43 4.53
CA ILE A 92 5.12 27.03 4.51
C ILE A 92 4.64 26.64 3.09
N PRO A 93 4.82 27.44 2.03
CA PRO A 93 4.32 27.08 0.71
C PRO A 93 4.96 25.79 0.17
N SER A 94 6.28 25.64 0.34
CA SER A 94 7.03 24.49 -0.17
C SER A 94 6.67 23.21 0.58
N ILE A 95 6.61 23.25 1.91
CA ILE A 95 6.25 22.10 2.76
C ILE A 95 4.79 21.73 2.54
N SER A 96 3.88 22.71 2.44
CA SER A 96 2.47 22.43 2.20
C SER A 96 2.22 21.82 0.83
N ALA A 97 2.92 22.26 -0.21
CA ALA A 97 2.82 21.67 -1.54
C ALA A 97 3.29 20.20 -1.54
N SER A 98 4.46 19.91 -0.97
CA SER A 98 5.02 18.57 -0.85
C SER A 98 4.14 17.66 0.02
N SER A 99 3.73 18.11 1.21
CA SER A 99 2.86 17.31 2.07
C SER A 99 1.50 17.01 1.41
N LEU A 100 0.94 17.96 0.66
CA LEU A 100 -0.34 17.77 -0.01
C LEU A 100 -0.24 16.76 -1.17
N THR A 101 0.88 16.73 -1.91
CA THR A 101 1.13 15.69 -2.94
C THR A 101 1.24 14.32 -2.33
N THR A 102 1.98 14.19 -1.21
CA THR A 102 2.11 12.91 -0.49
C THR A 102 0.77 12.46 0.09
N ILE A 103 0.01 13.36 0.74
CA ILE A 103 -1.35 13.07 1.22
C ILE A 103 -2.26 12.64 0.07
N SER A 104 -2.15 13.27 -1.09
CA SER A 104 -2.96 12.94 -2.28
C SER A 104 -2.69 11.53 -2.79
N GLY A 105 -1.41 11.11 -2.85
CA GLY A 105 -1.04 9.75 -3.20
C GLY A 105 -1.59 8.72 -2.21
N LEU A 106 -1.47 9.01 -0.91
CA LEU A 106 -1.98 8.14 0.15
C LEU A 106 -3.51 8.11 0.21
N ALA A 107 -4.18 9.22 -0.11
CA ALA A 107 -5.64 9.28 -0.16
C ALA A 107 -6.21 8.35 -1.24
N ALA A 108 -5.50 8.14 -2.35
CA ALA A 108 -5.92 7.19 -3.37
C ALA A 108 -6.03 5.76 -2.83
N MET A 109 -5.16 5.35 -1.88
CA MET A 109 -5.22 4.04 -1.24
C MET A 109 -6.50 3.82 -0.44
N MET A 110 -7.12 4.88 0.08
CA MET A 110 -8.35 4.77 0.86
C MET A 110 -9.56 4.30 0.04
N PHE A 111 -9.44 4.30 -1.29
CA PHE A 111 -10.48 3.81 -2.21
C PHE A 111 -10.31 2.34 -2.59
N MET A 112 -9.31 1.64 -2.04
CA MET A 112 -9.17 0.19 -2.21
C MET A 112 -10.38 -0.54 -1.64
N GLN A 113 -10.77 -1.66 -2.27
CA GLN A 113 -11.75 -2.59 -1.70
C GLN A 113 -11.21 -3.25 -0.43
N PHE A 114 -9.90 -3.42 -0.36
CA PHE A 114 -9.21 -3.93 0.82
C PHE A 114 -9.20 -2.92 1.96
N ARG A 115 -9.77 -3.30 3.10
CA ARG A 115 -9.80 -2.47 4.31
C ARG A 115 -8.39 -2.03 4.77
N ILE A 116 -7.36 -2.85 4.51
CA ILE A 116 -5.96 -2.51 4.83
C ILE A 116 -5.51 -1.25 4.09
N GLY A 117 -5.94 -1.04 2.84
CA GLY A 117 -5.61 0.17 2.09
C GLY A 117 -6.17 1.43 2.73
N PHE A 118 -7.43 1.39 3.16
CA PHE A 118 -8.06 2.48 3.90
C PHE A 118 -7.34 2.76 5.23
N ASP A 119 -7.08 1.71 6.01
CA ASP A 119 -6.42 1.78 7.30
C ASP A 119 -5.01 2.38 7.18
N MET A 120 -4.19 1.86 6.28
CA MET A 120 -2.84 2.36 6.04
C MET A 120 -2.86 3.80 5.49
N GLY A 121 -3.77 4.10 4.56
CA GLY A 121 -3.92 5.43 3.98
C GLY A 121 -4.19 6.49 5.05
N ILE A 122 -5.19 6.26 5.91
CA ILE A 122 -5.59 7.23 6.94
C ILE A 122 -4.52 7.40 8.03
N ILE A 123 -3.85 6.31 8.44
CA ILE A 123 -2.80 6.37 9.47
C ILE A 123 -1.57 7.10 8.95
N LEU A 124 -1.17 6.87 7.70
CA LEU A 124 -0.05 7.57 7.07
C LEU A 124 -0.38 9.06 6.81
N ILE A 125 -1.59 9.39 6.39
CA ILE A 125 -2.04 10.79 6.26
C ILE A 125 -1.95 11.49 7.61
N LYS A 126 -2.48 10.88 8.67
CA LYS A 126 -2.36 11.39 10.05
C LYS A 126 -0.90 11.56 10.46
N ALA A 127 -0.04 10.61 10.13
CA ALA A 127 1.39 10.67 10.42
C ALA A 127 2.06 11.88 9.75
N ILE A 128 1.72 12.17 8.49
CA ILE A 128 2.22 13.35 7.76
C ILE A 128 1.71 14.64 8.39
N LEU A 129 0.42 14.71 8.75
CA LEU A 129 -0.16 15.89 9.40
C LEU A 129 0.52 16.19 10.74
N PHE A 130 0.79 15.17 11.59
CA PHE A 130 1.54 15.38 12.83
C PHE A 130 3.00 15.74 12.60
N SER A 131 3.62 15.21 11.55
CA SER A 131 4.97 15.58 11.18
C SER A 131 5.05 17.04 10.74
N MET A 132 4.12 17.47 9.90
CA MET A 132 4.02 18.86 9.47
C MET A 132 3.72 19.80 10.66
N LEU A 133 2.80 19.42 11.55
CA LEU A 133 2.51 20.17 12.76
C LEU A 133 3.76 20.32 13.64
N SER A 134 4.53 19.24 13.84
CA SER A 134 5.76 19.26 14.63
C SER A 134 6.84 20.14 13.99
N VAL A 135 6.95 20.12 12.66
CA VAL A 135 7.90 20.98 11.93
C VAL A 135 7.53 22.45 12.01
N PHE A 136 6.25 22.81 11.99
CA PHE A 136 5.84 24.22 12.07
C PHE A 136 5.77 24.78 13.50
N THR A 137 5.57 23.94 14.52
CA THR A 137 5.38 24.39 15.91
C THR A 137 6.59 24.12 16.79
N LEU A 138 7.11 22.89 16.80
CA LEU A 138 8.21 22.49 17.68
C LEU A 138 9.58 22.86 17.11
N MET A 139 9.81 22.58 15.83
CA MET A 139 11.12 22.74 15.21
C MET A 139 11.65 24.18 15.25
N PRO A 140 10.87 25.26 15.05
CA PRO A 140 11.32 26.63 15.19
C PRO A 140 11.93 26.92 16.57
N GLY A 141 11.28 26.41 17.63
CA GLY A 141 11.81 26.54 19.00
C GLY A 141 13.13 25.79 19.20
N LEU A 142 13.23 24.58 18.63
CA LEU A 142 14.48 23.80 18.67
C LEU A 142 15.60 24.46 17.87
N LEU A 143 15.31 25.02 16.69
CA LEU A 143 16.29 25.74 15.88
C LEU A 143 16.88 26.94 16.63
N MET A 144 16.04 27.73 17.32
CA MET A 144 16.51 28.82 18.17
C MET A 144 17.34 28.34 19.36
N LEU A 145 16.92 27.25 20.03
CA LEU A 145 17.63 26.68 21.17
C LEU A 145 19.00 26.15 20.78
N PHE A 146 19.12 25.47 19.65
CA PHE A 146 20.35 24.86 19.17
C PHE A 146 21.17 25.76 18.24
N SER A 147 20.72 27.00 17.95
CA SER A 147 21.37 27.92 17.01
C SER A 147 22.85 28.16 17.28
N LYS A 148 23.18 28.40 18.56
CA LYS A 148 24.57 28.60 19.00
C LYS A 148 25.42 27.33 18.89
N ALA A 149 24.82 26.16 19.12
CA ALA A 149 25.49 24.87 18.96
C ALA A 149 25.73 24.56 17.49
N MET A 150 24.78 24.88 16.63
CA MET A 150 24.91 24.72 15.17
C MET A 150 26.05 25.55 14.61
N ALA A 151 26.20 26.79 15.05
CA ALA A 151 27.33 27.65 14.67
C ALA A 151 28.70 27.10 15.12
N LYS A 152 28.75 26.47 16.31
CA LYS A 152 30.01 25.92 16.87
C LYS A 152 30.42 24.59 16.26
N THR A 153 29.44 23.79 15.81
CA THR A 153 29.64 22.43 15.27
C THR A 153 29.61 22.38 13.76
N GLN A 154 29.65 23.53 13.09
CA GLN A 154 29.64 23.64 11.63
C GLN A 154 30.89 22.97 11.05
N HIS A 155 30.68 22.15 10.03
CA HIS A 155 31.74 21.47 9.30
C HIS A 155 31.54 21.60 7.78
N ARG A 156 32.59 21.29 7.03
CA ARG A 156 32.48 21.28 5.57
C ARG A 156 31.51 20.21 5.13
N SER A 157 30.58 20.58 4.24
CA SER A 157 29.64 19.60 3.64
C SER A 157 30.42 18.45 2.96
N PHE A 158 30.03 17.22 3.27
CA PHE A 158 30.56 16.03 2.60
C PHE A 158 29.90 15.81 1.23
N VAL A 159 28.74 16.43 1.00
CA VAL A 159 28.03 16.35 -0.28
C VAL A 159 28.75 17.22 -1.32
N PRO A 160 29.26 16.65 -2.42
CA PRO A 160 29.98 17.40 -3.42
C PRO A 160 29.04 18.24 -4.29
N LYS A 161 29.57 19.34 -4.85
CA LYS A 161 28.89 20.07 -5.92
C LYS A 161 28.84 19.24 -7.20
N ILE A 162 27.70 19.23 -7.87
CA ILE A 162 27.45 18.39 -9.05
C ILE A 162 27.30 19.16 -10.38
N ASP A 163 27.88 20.36 -10.49
CA ASP A 163 27.85 21.16 -11.73
C ASP A 163 28.29 20.37 -12.97
N ARG A 164 29.30 19.48 -12.82
CA ARG A 164 29.78 18.63 -13.91
C ARG A 164 28.73 17.63 -14.34
N TRP A 165 27.97 17.08 -13.39
CA TRP A 165 26.83 16.18 -13.64
C TRP A 165 25.74 16.90 -14.40
N GLY A 166 25.33 18.10 -13.98
CA GLY A 166 24.31 18.89 -14.67
C GLY A 166 24.71 19.21 -16.14
N LYS A 167 25.99 19.52 -16.39
CA LYS A 167 26.49 19.71 -17.77
C LYS A 167 26.46 18.41 -18.58
N PHE A 168 26.79 17.29 -17.97
CA PHE A 168 26.79 15.98 -18.59
C PHE A 168 25.36 15.54 -18.97
N THR A 169 24.41 15.63 -18.05
CA THR A 169 23.00 15.26 -18.28
C THR A 169 22.40 16.05 -19.44
N LEU A 170 22.60 17.37 -19.49
CA LEU A 170 22.09 18.20 -20.56
C LEU A 170 22.74 17.93 -21.92
N LYS A 171 24.00 17.47 -21.94
CA LYS A 171 24.67 17.05 -23.19
C LYS A 171 24.04 15.80 -23.79
N LEU A 172 23.57 14.89 -22.94
CA LEU A 172 22.96 13.61 -23.33
C LEU A 172 21.48 13.71 -23.70
N ARG A 173 20.82 14.87 -23.60
CA ARG A 173 19.37 15.03 -23.81
C ARG A 173 18.82 14.46 -25.14
N TYR A 174 19.61 14.48 -26.19
CA TYR A 174 19.19 13.95 -27.50
C TYR A 174 19.14 12.42 -27.54
N VAL A 175 19.86 11.75 -26.65
CA VAL A 175 19.86 10.29 -26.50
C VAL A 175 19.01 9.88 -25.29
N GLY A 176 19.14 10.60 -24.17
CA GLY A 176 18.50 10.26 -22.91
C GLY A 176 16.98 10.34 -22.96
N VAL A 177 16.40 11.38 -23.58
CA VAL A 177 14.94 11.51 -23.69
C VAL A 177 14.31 10.40 -24.55
N PRO A 178 14.80 10.09 -25.76
CA PRO A 178 14.29 8.96 -26.54
C PRO A 178 14.50 7.61 -25.86
N LEU A 179 15.65 7.40 -25.21
CA LEU A 179 15.94 6.18 -24.46
C LEU A 179 14.96 6.00 -23.29
N PHE A 180 14.66 7.08 -22.58
CA PHE A 180 13.68 7.06 -21.50
C PHE A 180 12.28 6.78 -22.03
N ALA A 181 11.88 7.36 -23.15
CA ALA A 181 10.59 7.05 -23.78
C ALA A 181 10.49 5.55 -24.14
N ALA A 182 11.55 4.98 -24.70
CA ALA A 182 11.60 3.54 -24.96
C ALA A 182 11.56 2.71 -23.66
N ALA A 183 12.29 3.15 -22.62
CA ALA A 183 12.31 2.49 -21.32
C ALA A 183 10.94 2.54 -20.61
N ILE A 184 10.18 3.63 -20.75
CA ILE A 184 8.81 3.71 -20.22
C ILE A 184 7.91 2.67 -20.89
N VAL A 185 7.95 2.58 -22.23
CA VAL A 185 7.12 1.62 -22.97
C VAL A 185 7.50 0.19 -22.60
N ALA A 186 8.79 -0.14 -22.58
CA ALA A 186 9.28 -1.45 -22.18
C ALA A 186 8.92 -1.74 -20.71
N GLY A 187 9.11 -0.77 -19.81
CA GLY A 187 8.76 -0.88 -18.39
C GLY A 187 7.27 -1.12 -18.18
N PHE A 188 6.41 -0.43 -18.92
CA PHE A 188 4.96 -0.64 -18.87
C PHE A 188 4.57 -2.07 -19.31
N LEU A 189 5.08 -2.52 -20.45
CA LEU A 189 4.76 -3.86 -20.96
C LEU A 189 5.27 -4.96 -20.01
N MET A 190 6.47 -4.81 -19.46
CA MET A 190 7.06 -5.77 -18.55
C MET A 190 6.45 -5.73 -17.15
N SER A 191 6.04 -4.56 -16.66
CA SER A 191 5.36 -4.44 -15.37
C SER A 191 3.98 -5.11 -15.37
N ASN A 192 3.31 -5.19 -16.53
CA ASN A 192 2.06 -5.93 -16.68
C ASN A 192 2.25 -7.46 -16.70
N GLN A 193 3.49 -7.94 -16.85
CA GLN A 193 3.83 -9.37 -16.77
C GLN A 193 4.42 -9.74 -15.40
N CYS A 194 4.30 -8.84 -14.43
CA CYS A 194 4.75 -9.10 -13.07
C CYS A 194 3.91 -10.23 -12.45
N PRO A 195 4.53 -11.30 -11.94
CA PRO A 195 3.80 -12.36 -11.27
C PRO A 195 3.33 -11.86 -9.90
N TYR A 196 2.04 -11.61 -9.79
CA TYR A 196 1.41 -11.27 -8.51
C TYR A 196 0.97 -12.54 -7.81
N VAL A 197 1.17 -12.57 -6.50
CA VAL A 197 0.69 -13.64 -5.62
C VAL A 197 -0.25 -13.04 -4.59
N TYR A 198 -1.24 -13.81 -4.20
CA TYR A 198 -2.34 -13.37 -3.34
C TYR A 198 -2.24 -14.02 -1.96
N GLY A 199 -1.78 -15.27 -1.87
CA GLY A 199 -1.45 -15.96 -0.63
C GLY A 199 -0.01 -15.72 -0.16
N TYR A 200 0.33 -16.29 0.97
CA TYR A 200 1.68 -16.17 1.56
C TYR A 200 2.61 -17.33 1.24
N SER A 201 2.08 -18.44 0.74
CA SER A 201 2.79 -19.70 0.53
C SER A 201 3.97 -19.59 -0.46
N GLN A 202 3.84 -18.74 -1.46
CA GLN A 202 4.85 -18.56 -2.52
C GLN A 202 5.91 -17.49 -2.25
N ILE A 203 5.78 -16.70 -1.17
CA ILE A 203 6.69 -15.59 -0.90
C ILE A 203 7.84 -16.02 -0.02
N GLN A 204 9.06 -15.91 -0.56
CA GLN A 204 10.27 -16.17 0.22
C GLN A 204 10.69 -14.92 1.00
N THR A 205 10.84 -15.07 2.30
CA THR A 205 11.35 -14.03 3.20
C THR A 205 12.81 -14.28 3.56
N ALA A 206 13.61 -13.21 3.73
CA ALA A 206 15.01 -13.32 4.14
C ALA A 206 15.17 -13.93 5.55
N ARG A 207 14.14 -13.81 6.39
CA ARG A 207 14.03 -14.45 7.70
C ARG A 207 12.73 -15.21 7.76
N GLN A 208 12.78 -16.42 8.25
CA GLN A 208 11.63 -17.27 8.48
C GLN A 208 11.33 -17.34 9.98
N ASN A 209 10.05 -17.34 10.32
CA ASN A 209 9.57 -17.62 11.67
C ASN A 209 9.39 -19.13 11.87
N GLU A 210 9.11 -19.56 13.12
CA GLU A 210 8.96 -20.98 13.44
C GLU A 210 7.80 -21.63 12.68
N THR A 211 6.70 -20.90 12.47
CA THR A 211 5.54 -21.38 11.72
C THR A 211 5.88 -21.64 10.26
N GLN A 212 6.56 -20.71 9.59
CA GLN A 212 6.99 -20.88 8.19
C GLN A 212 7.98 -22.04 8.02
N ILE A 213 8.87 -22.26 9.02
CA ILE A 213 9.79 -23.39 9.00
C ILE A 213 9.03 -24.71 9.19
N ALA A 214 8.04 -24.74 10.08
CA ALA A 214 7.20 -25.91 10.31
C ALA A 214 6.34 -26.23 9.08
N GLU A 215 5.67 -25.24 8.50
CA GLU A 215 4.87 -25.35 7.28
C GLU A 215 5.70 -25.89 6.11
N LYS A 216 6.89 -25.30 5.88
CA LYS A 216 7.80 -25.80 4.87
C LYS A 216 8.16 -27.28 5.07
N LYS A 217 8.41 -27.69 6.32
CA LYS A 217 8.74 -29.09 6.64
C LYS A 217 7.54 -30.02 6.42
N VAL A 218 6.33 -29.57 6.72
CA VAL A 218 5.09 -30.31 6.45
C VAL A 218 4.91 -30.48 4.95
N ASN A 219 5.01 -29.39 4.19
CA ASN A 219 4.85 -29.39 2.73
C ASN A 219 5.94 -30.24 2.01
N GLU A 220 7.19 -30.23 2.52
CA GLU A 220 8.26 -31.09 1.99
C GLU A 220 8.04 -32.58 2.31
N THR A 221 7.30 -32.90 3.38
CA THR A 221 7.10 -34.28 3.83
C THR A 221 5.83 -34.91 3.27
N PHE A 222 4.74 -34.16 3.25
CA PHE A 222 3.39 -34.64 2.89
C PHE A 222 2.88 -34.11 1.55
N GLY A 223 3.62 -33.19 0.91
CA GLY A 223 3.15 -32.43 -0.24
C GLY A 223 2.27 -31.24 0.17
N THR A 224 2.03 -30.36 -0.78
CA THR A 224 1.08 -29.24 -0.61
C THR A 224 -0.32 -29.77 -0.91
N GLN A 225 -1.24 -29.67 0.03
CA GLN A 225 -2.64 -30.06 -0.15
C GLN A 225 -3.47 -28.81 -0.40
N ASN A 226 -4.13 -28.76 -1.54
CA ASN A 226 -5.08 -27.70 -1.87
C ASN A 226 -6.49 -28.22 -1.67
N VAL A 227 -7.00 -28.07 -0.43
CA VAL A 227 -8.32 -28.58 -0.03
C VAL A 227 -9.28 -27.42 0.12
N MET A 228 -10.48 -27.57 -0.47
CA MET A 228 -11.56 -26.61 -0.34
C MET A 228 -12.85 -27.29 0.10
N ALA A 229 -13.73 -26.49 0.69
CA ALA A 229 -15.07 -26.91 1.06
C ALA A 229 -16.07 -26.41 0.03
N LEU A 230 -16.80 -27.36 -0.57
CA LEU A 230 -17.98 -27.08 -1.37
C LEU A 230 -19.22 -27.25 -0.48
N ILE A 231 -19.98 -26.18 -0.32
CA ILE A 231 -21.11 -26.09 0.59
C ILE A 231 -22.39 -25.98 -0.24
N VAL A 232 -23.32 -26.90 -0.06
CA VAL A 232 -24.59 -27.00 -0.80
C VAL A 232 -25.74 -27.22 0.17
N PRO A 233 -27.02 -26.95 -0.21
CA PRO A 233 -28.18 -27.24 0.61
C PRO A 233 -28.26 -28.72 0.99
N LYS A 234 -28.56 -29.02 2.25
CA LYS A 234 -28.66 -30.38 2.77
C LYS A 234 -29.92 -31.11 2.28
N GLY A 235 -29.87 -32.43 2.28
CA GLY A 235 -31.03 -33.32 2.13
C GLY A 235 -31.16 -33.98 0.77
N ASP A 236 -30.34 -33.57 -0.22
CA ASP A 236 -30.30 -34.20 -1.54
C ASP A 236 -29.02 -35.03 -1.70
N TYR A 237 -28.95 -36.17 -1.02
CA TYR A 237 -27.79 -37.05 -1.07
C TYR A 237 -27.57 -37.70 -2.45
N ILE A 238 -28.62 -37.78 -3.29
CA ILE A 238 -28.49 -38.31 -4.65
C ILE A 238 -27.71 -37.33 -5.53
N SER A 239 -28.08 -36.05 -5.48
CA SER A 239 -27.37 -34.99 -6.20
C SER A 239 -25.95 -34.78 -5.63
N GLU A 240 -25.77 -34.87 -4.31
CA GLU A 240 -24.47 -34.81 -3.68
C GLU A 240 -23.53 -35.92 -4.19
N LYS A 241 -23.99 -37.20 -4.18
CA LYS A 241 -23.22 -38.32 -4.69
C LYS A 241 -22.86 -38.16 -6.17
N ALA A 242 -23.84 -37.78 -7.00
CA ALA A 242 -23.63 -37.57 -8.43
C ALA A 242 -22.63 -36.44 -8.71
N LEU A 243 -22.65 -35.37 -7.91
CA LEU A 243 -21.69 -34.27 -8.01
C LEU A 243 -20.28 -34.72 -7.60
N LEU A 244 -20.12 -35.42 -6.48
CA LEU A 244 -18.85 -35.96 -6.05
C LEU A 244 -18.24 -36.91 -7.07
N GLU A 245 -19.01 -37.89 -7.57
CA GLU A 245 -18.58 -38.80 -8.62
C GLU A 245 -18.15 -38.03 -9.88
N ARG A 246 -18.86 -36.96 -10.22
CA ARG A 246 -18.54 -36.12 -11.37
C ARG A 246 -17.25 -35.37 -11.18
N LEU A 247 -17.01 -34.77 -9.99
CA LEU A 247 -15.78 -34.06 -9.68
C LEU A 247 -14.56 -34.97 -9.70
N GLU A 248 -14.65 -36.20 -9.22
CA GLU A 248 -13.60 -37.21 -9.28
C GLU A 248 -13.21 -37.65 -10.70
N THR A 249 -14.04 -37.37 -11.73
CA THR A 249 -13.66 -37.62 -13.13
C THR A 249 -12.65 -36.66 -13.71
N TYR A 250 -12.34 -35.56 -13.02
CA TYR A 250 -11.36 -34.57 -13.47
C TYR A 250 -9.96 -34.91 -12.98
N ASP A 251 -8.98 -34.87 -13.88
CA ASP A 251 -7.57 -35.12 -13.56
C ASP A 251 -6.98 -34.14 -12.52
N GLN A 252 -7.62 -32.97 -12.35
CA GLN A 252 -7.24 -31.93 -11.39
C GLN A 252 -7.73 -32.22 -9.97
N VAL A 253 -8.61 -33.19 -9.77
CA VAL A 253 -9.16 -33.56 -8.46
C VAL A 253 -8.43 -34.79 -7.95
N ASP A 254 -7.80 -34.65 -6.78
CA ASP A 254 -7.14 -35.76 -6.08
C ASP A 254 -8.20 -36.66 -5.42
N TYR A 255 -9.11 -36.05 -4.67
CA TYR A 255 -10.30 -36.70 -4.12
C TYR A 255 -11.42 -35.70 -3.86
N ALA A 256 -12.65 -36.21 -3.83
CA ALA A 256 -13.82 -35.46 -3.39
C ALA A 256 -14.59 -36.29 -2.36
N MET A 257 -14.82 -35.73 -1.16
CA MET A 257 -15.42 -36.44 -0.05
C MET A 257 -16.61 -35.67 0.52
N GLY A 258 -17.72 -36.35 0.72
CA GLY A 258 -18.93 -35.84 1.41
C GLY A 258 -19.63 -36.99 2.12
N LEU A 259 -20.76 -36.69 2.78
CA LEU A 259 -21.51 -37.73 3.48
C LEU A 259 -21.98 -38.85 2.57
N SER A 260 -22.28 -38.53 1.30
CA SER A 260 -22.89 -39.46 0.35
C SER A 260 -21.88 -40.42 -0.29
N ASN A 261 -20.58 -40.29 -0.09
CA ASN A 261 -19.57 -41.22 -0.58
C ASN A 261 -18.65 -41.77 0.56
N VAL A 262 -19.03 -41.60 1.81
CA VAL A 262 -18.38 -42.29 2.93
C VAL A 262 -18.89 -43.72 3.04
N GLU A 263 -18.03 -44.70 2.75
CA GLU A 263 -18.34 -46.13 2.87
C GLU A 263 -18.30 -46.56 4.35
N VAL A 264 -19.34 -47.25 4.81
CA VAL A 264 -19.47 -47.71 6.19
C VAL A 264 -19.18 -49.21 6.30
N MET A 265 -19.82 -50.02 5.43
CA MET A 265 -19.68 -51.49 5.40
C MET A 265 -19.95 -52.03 4.01
N ASP A 266 -19.10 -52.93 3.54
CA ASP A 266 -19.32 -53.83 2.35
C ASP A 266 -20.00 -53.16 1.13
N GLY A 267 -19.55 -51.92 0.77
CA GLY A 267 -20.07 -51.17 -0.38
C GLY A 267 -21.31 -50.31 -0.10
N TYR A 268 -21.79 -50.24 1.13
CA TYR A 268 -22.87 -49.34 1.54
C TYR A 268 -22.31 -48.00 2.00
N MET A 269 -22.90 -46.94 1.47
CA MET A 269 -22.57 -45.56 1.84
C MET A 269 -23.41 -45.08 3.02
N LEU A 270 -22.89 -44.18 3.82
CA LEU A 270 -23.53 -43.64 5.02
C LEU A 270 -24.92 -43.05 4.76
N THR A 271 -25.16 -42.55 3.57
CA THR A 271 -26.45 -41.94 3.15
C THR A 271 -27.33 -42.85 2.29
N ASP A 272 -26.91 -44.08 2.01
CA ASP A 272 -27.74 -45.01 1.22
C ASP A 272 -29.03 -45.30 1.96
N ALA A 273 -30.15 -45.10 1.26
CA ALA A 273 -31.47 -45.35 1.82
C ALA A 273 -31.80 -46.84 1.67
N LEU A 274 -31.77 -47.57 2.77
CA LEU A 274 -31.99 -49.03 2.80
C LEU A 274 -33.40 -49.39 3.17
N THR A 275 -33.91 -50.47 2.56
CA THR A 275 -35.16 -51.13 3.00
C THR A 275 -34.88 -51.98 4.23
N PRO A 276 -35.91 -52.39 5.03
CA PRO A 276 -35.73 -53.29 6.14
C PRO A 276 -35.00 -54.60 5.80
N ARG A 277 -35.23 -55.12 4.58
CA ARG A 277 -34.58 -56.33 4.12
C ARG A 277 -33.08 -56.12 3.83
N GLN A 278 -32.75 -55.04 3.14
CA GLN A 278 -31.35 -54.70 2.86
C GLN A 278 -30.57 -54.40 4.16
N PHE A 279 -31.19 -53.70 5.10
CA PHE A 279 -30.58 -53.42 6.38
C PHE A 279 -30.37 -54.71 7.21
N ALA A 280 -31.36 -55.63 7.20
CA ALA A 280 -31.23 -56.92 7.88
C ALA A 280 -30.10 -57.78 7.29
N GLU A 281 -30.00 -57.83 5.93
CA GLU A 281 -28.93 -58.54 5.22
C GLU A 281 -27.54 -57.93 5.52
N MET A 282 -27.43 -56.59 5.62
CA MET A 282 -26.17 -55.89 5.90
C MET A 282 -25.70 -56.11 7.36
N THR A 283 -26.61 -56.08 8.32
CA THR A 283 -26.28 -56.15 9.73
C THR A 283 -26.32 -57.56 10.32
N ASP A 284 -26.74 -58.57 9.52
CA ASP A 284 -27.01 -59.97 9.95
C ASP A 284 -28.02 -60.06 11.11
N LEU A 285 -28.95 -59.09 11.18
CA LEU A 285 -30.03 -59.05 12.18
C LEU A 285 -31.29 -59.76 11.67
N ASP A 286 -32.12 -60.22 12.62
CA ASP A 286 -33.41 -60.80 12.30
C ASP A 286 -34.30 -59.77 11.59
N TYR A 287 -34.86 -60.17 10.46
CA TYR A 287 -35.73 -59.30 9.62
C TYR A 287 -36.97 -58.80 10.40
N GLU A 288 -37.58 -59.62 11.26
CA GLU A 288 -38.74 -59.20 12.07
C GLU A 288 -38.36 -58.10 13.07
N LEU A 289 -37.17 -58.19 13.63
CA LEU A 289 -36.62 -57.17 14.56
C LEU A 289 -36.35 -55.85 13.78
N VAL A 290 -35.71 -55.92 12.62
CA VAL A 290 -35.47 -54.75 11.77
C VAL A 290 -36.75 -54.07 11.33
N CYS A 291 -37.79 -54.87 10.96
CA CYS A 291 -39.12 -54.31 10.63
C CYS A 291 -39.72 -53.55 11.82
N LEU A 292 -39.51 -54.01 13.09
CA LEU A 292 -39.98 -53.31 14.27
C LEU A 292 -39.25 -51.96 14.46
N VAL A 293 -37.94 -51.93 14.26
CA VAL A 293 -37.13 -50.72 14.36
C VAL A 293 -37.56 -49.69 13.31
N TYR A 294 -37.77 -50.13 12.03
CA TYR A 294 -38.26 -49.25 10.96
C TYR A 294 -39.68 -48.72 11.24
N ALA A 295 -40.55 -49.56 11.79
CA ALA A 295 -41.87 -49.12 12.19
C ALA A 295 -41.84 -48.09 13.33
N ALA A 296 -40.91 -48.27 14.28
CA ALA A 296 -40.70 -47.33 15.39
C ALA A 296 -40.13 -45.99 14.90
N TYR A 297 -39.15 -46.01 13.97
CA TYR A 297 -38.60 -44.82 13.34
C TYR A 297 -39.70 -44.03 12.59
N ALA A 298 -40.47 -44.68 11.75
CA ALA A 298 -41.56 -44.07 11.00
C ALA A 298 -42.67 -43.51 11.92
N ALA A 299 -42.90 -44.15 13.10
CA ALA A 299 -43.86 -43.70 14.09
C ALA A 299 -43.42 -42.42 14.78
N GLU A 300 -42.12 -42.32 15.14
CA GLU A 300 -41.54 -41.16 15.81
C GLU A 300 -41.41 -39.96 14.85
N GLY A 301 -41.10 -40.21 13.58
CA GLY A 301 -41.00 -39.19 12.53
C GLY A 301 -42.35 -38.72 11.95
N GLU A 302 -43.53 -39.24 12.43
CA GLU A 302 -44.85 -38.96 11.88
C GLU A 302 -45.00 -39.30 10.38
N GLU A 303 -44.15 -40.20 9.86
CA GLU A 303 -44.09 -40.58 8.44
C GLU A 303 -45.06 -41.68 8.01
N TYR A 304 -46.16 -41.80 8.71
CA TYR A 304 -47.18 -42.84 8.44
C TYR A 304 -47.65 -42.89 6.98
N GLY A 305 -47.60 -41.75 6.26
CA GLY A 305 -47.98 -41.66 4.85
C GLY A 305 -47.06 -42.44 3.90
N ARG A 306 -45.84 -42.72 4.30
CA ARG A 306 -44.82 -43.46 3.51
C ARG A 306 -44.97 -44.97 3.68
N ILE A 307 -45.60 -45.43 4.75
CA ILE A 307 -45.80 -46.86 5.04
C ILE A 307 -47.07 -47.43 4.37
N VAL A 308 -47.93 -46.61 3.74
CA VAL A 308 -49.21 -47.05 3.12
C VAL A 308 -48.99 -48.12 2.06
N GLY A 309 -47.80 -48.20 1.43
CA GLY A 309 -47.40 -49.26 0.50
C GLY A 309 -46.89 -50.55 1.13
N GLY A 310 -46.62 -50.54 2.44
CA GLY A 310 -45.95 -51.61 3.19
C GLY A 310 -44.55 -51.21 3.67
N LEU A 311 -44.09 -51.82 4.76
CA LEU A 311 -42.75 -51.61 5.32
C LEU A 311 -41.62 -52.09 4.38
N ASP A 312 -41.93 -53.07 3.51
CA ASP A 312 -40.92 -53.67 2.59
C ASP A 312 -40.33 -52.65 1.58
N ASP A 313 -41.09 -51.61 1.22
CA ASP A 313 -40.68 -50.59 0.28
C ASP A 313 -40.24 -49.26 1.00
N TYR A 314 -40.33 -49.21 2.31
CA TYR A 314 -39.95 -48.03 3.06
C TYR A 314 -38.42 -47.96 3.24
N THR A 315 -37.80 -46.88 2.81
CA THR A 315 -36.35 -46.70 2.86
C THR A 315 -35.98 -45.62 3.84
N VAL A 316 -34.92 -45.82 4.64
CA VAL A 316 -34.35 -44.87 5.58
C VAL A 316 -32.84 -44.78 5.34
N PRO A 317 -32.24 -43.58 5.31
CA PRO A 317 -30.78 -43.44 5.22
C PRO A 317 -30.08 -44.21 6.33
N LEU A 318 -29.02 -44.92 6.00
CA LEU A 318 -28.27 -45.74 6.97
C LEU A 318 -27.83 -44.95 8.19
N MET A 319 -27.37 -43.73 7.96
CA MET A 319 -26.96 -42.81 9.05
C MET A 319 -28.13 -42.54 10.02
N ASP A 320 -29.30 -42.19 9.49
CA ASP A 320 -30.47 -41.86 10.34
C ASP A 320 -30.95 -43.06 11.11
N MET A 321 -30.92 -44.25 10.48
CA MET A 321 -31.27 -45.51 11.14
C MET A 321 -30.26 -45.88 12.23
N PHE A 322 -28.96 -45.65 12.02
CA PHE A 322 -27.93 -45.93 12.98
C PHE A 322 -28.11 -45.05 14.27
N PHE A 323 -28.25 -43.72 14.06
CA PHE A 323 -28.48 -42.81 15.19
C PHE A 323 -29.76 -43.12 15.96
N PHE A 324 -30.85 -43.44 15.25
CA PHE A 324 -32.11 -43.86 15.83
C PHE A 324 -31.94 -45.16 16.67
N ALA A 325 -31.25 -46.17 16.10
CA ALA A 325 -31.00 -47.42 16.81
C ALA A 325 -30.14 -47.22 18.07
N TYR A 326 -29.11 -46.39 17.98
CA TYR A 326 -28.28 -46.02 19.10
C TYR A 326 -29.07 -45.37 20.24
N ASP A 327 -29.94 -44.40 19.91
CA ASP A 327 -30.81 -43.75 20.91
C ASP A 327 -31.72 -44.75 21.60
N LYS A 328 -32.23 -45.78 20.91
CA LYS A 328 -33.07 -46.81 21.47
C LYS A 328 -32.30 -47.80 22.37
N VAL A 329 -31.02 -48.04 22.11
CA VAL A 329 -30.13 -48.80 23.00
C VAL A 329 -29.89 -48.00 24.29
N GLU A 330 -29.57 -46.71 24.17
CA GLU A 330 -29.38 -45.83 25.33
C GLU A 330 -30.67 -45.67 26.19
N GLU A 331 -31.84 -45.67 25.58
CA GLU A 331 -33.11 -45.64 26.26
C GLU A 331 -33.44 -46.98 26.97
N GLY A 332 -32.59 -48.02 26.75
CA GLY A 332 -32.73 -49.35 27.41
C GLY A 332 -33.75 -50.28 26.77
N TYR A 333 -34.08 -50.09 25.51
CA TYR A 333 -34.94 -51.03 24.77
C TYR A 333 -34.23 -52.31 24.32
N VAL A 334 -32.91 -52.27 24.26
CA VAL A 334 -32.04 -53.40 23.91
C VAL A 334 -30.89 -53.50 24.92
N ASP A 335 -30.69 -54.67 25.52
CA ASP A 335 -29.58 -54.97 26.40
C ASP A 335 -28.41 -55.53 25.57
N LEU A 336 -27.29 -54.83 25.54
CA LEU A 336 -26.04 -55.27 24.94
C LEU A 336 -25.05 -55.70 26.04
N ASP A 337 -24.09 -56.53 25.69
CA ASP A 337 -23.00 -56.80 26.61
C ASP A 337 -21.98 -55.64 26.64
N GLU A 338 -21.04 -55.66 27.63
CA GLU A 338 -20.10 -54.54 27.82
C GLU A 338 -19.16 -54.33 26.61
N GLU A 339 -18.83 -55.37 25.84
CA GLU A 339 -17.95 -55.30 24.66
C GLU A 339 -18.72 -54.73 23.46
N GLU A 340 -19.95 -55.21 23.24
CA GLU A 340 -20.84 -54.71 22.18
C GLU A 340 -21.23 -53.24 22.40
N GLN A 341 -21.48 -52.84 23.64
CA GLN A 341 -21.78 -51.43 23.99
C GLN A 341 -20.57 -50.54 23.71
N ALA A 342 -19.34 -50.97 24.08
CA ALA A 342 -18.14 -50.18 23.86
C ALA A 342 -17.82 -50.01 22.37
N ASP A 343 -18.06 -51.03 21.54
CA ASP A 343 -17.87 -50.96 20.09
C ASP A 343 -18.93 -50.03 19.45
N LEU A 344 -20.16 -50.09 19.90
CA LEU A 344 -21.24 -49.23 19.44
C LEU A 344 -20.98 -47.76 19.80
N ASP A 345 -20.52 -47.50 21.05
CA ASP A 345 -20.17 -46.15 21.51
C ASP A 345 -19.00 -45.58 20.69
N ALA A 346 -17.98 -46.37 20.39
CA ALA A 346 -16.85 -45.94 19.56
C ALA A 346 -17.28 -45.60 18.13
N LEU A 347 -18.17 -46.41 17.54
CA LEU A 347 -18.72 -46.15 16.21
C LEU A 347 -19.62 -44.89 16.19
N TYR A 348 -20.43 -44.72 17.25
CA TYR A 348 -21.28 -43.54 17.41
C TYR A 348 -20.42 -42.27 17.48
N GLU A 349 -19.34 -42.28 18.27
CA GLU A 349 -18.44 -41.15 18.39
C GLU A 349 -17.83 -40.79 17.02
N GLN A 350 -17.33 -41.78 16.27
CA GLN A 350 -16.76 -41.55 14.94
C GLN A 350 -17.77 -41.00 13.92
N LEU A 351 -18.99 -41.57 13.89
CA LEU A 351 -20.03 -41.13 12.96
C LEU A 351 -20.62 -39.77 13.34
N SER A 352 -20.74 -39.50 14.66
CA SER A 352 -21.15 -38.21 15.16
C SER A 352 -20.18 -37.12 14.79
N ASP A 353 -18.86 -37.36 14.98
CA ASP A 353 -17.81 -36.43 14.57
C ASP A 353 -17.84 -36.14 13.05
N ALA A 354 -17.98 -37.19 12.26
CA ALA A 354 -18.08 -37.07 10.80
C ALA A 354 -19.34 -36.27 10.40
N ARG A 355 -20.47 -36.53 11.04
CA ARG A 355 -21.72 -35.82 10.83
C ARG A 355 -21.59 -34.34 11.21
N GLU A 356 -21.04 -34.03 12.40
CA GLU A 356 -20.84 -32.64 12.84
C GLU A 356 -19.90 -31.85 11.93
N GLN A 357 -18.91 -32.53 11.34
CA GLN A 357 -17.97 -31.89 10.43
C GLN A 357 -18.57 -31.65 9.02
N LEU A 358 -19.42 -32.53 8.52
CA LEU A 358 -19.91 -32.50 7.15
C LEU A 358 -21.35 -31.99 7.00
N LEU A 359 -22.16 -32.04 8.05
CA LEU A 359 -23.58 -31.67 8.04
C LEU A 359 -23.87 -30.52 9.00
N GLY A 360 -24.30 -29.38 8.45
CA GLY A 360 -24.80 -28.23 9.19
C GLY A 360 -26.31 -28.23 9.37
N GLU A 361 -26.85 -27.11 9.91
CA GLU A 361 -28.30 -26.95 10.07
C GLU A 361 -29.03 -26.90 8.73
N ASP A 362 -28.51 -26.16 7.74
CA ASP A 362 -29.14 -25.91 6.46
C ASP A 362 -28.32 -26.41 5.27
N TYR A 363 -27.04 -26.70 5.46
CA TYR A 363 -26.09 -27.01 4.40
C TYR A 363 -25.30 -28.28 4.70
N THR A 364 -24.85 -28.94 3.62
CA THR A 364 -23.85 -30.03 3.65
C THR A 364 -22.52 -29.51 3.13
N ARG A 365 -21.43 -29.92 3.76
CA ARG A 365 -20.06 -29.60 3.36
C ARG A 365 -19.41 -30.80 2.69
N MET A 366 -18.96 -30.63 1.46
CA MET A 366 -18.10 -31.56 0.75
C MET A 366 -16.67 -31.03 0.74
N LEU A 367 -15.68 -31.90 0.88
CA LEU A 367 -14.25 -31.56 0.79
C LEU A 367 -13.75 -31.97 -0.59
N VAL A 368 -13.13 -31.04 -1.31
CA VAL A 368 -12.54 -31.28 -2.64
C VAL A 368 -11.05 -30.95 -2.55
N SER A 369 -10.20 -31.94 -2.75
CA SER A 369 -8.73 -31.79 -2.83
C SER A 369 -8.31 -31.70 -4.28
N LEU A 370 -7.52 -30.69 -4.61
CA LEU A 370 -6.99 -30.48 -5.96
C LEU A 370 -5.51 -30.86 -6.05
N ASP A 371 -5.15 -31.53 -7.14
CA ASP A 371 -3.75 -31.73 -7.57
C ASP A 371 -3.26 -30.51 -8.38
N LEU A 372 -3.54 -29.32 -7.85
CA LEU A 372 -3.16 -28.03 -8.41
C LEU A 372 -2.58 -27.15 -7.28
N PRO A 373 -1.65 -26.24 -7.59
CA PRO A 373 -1.17 -25.27 -6.60
C PRO A 373 -2.32 -24.38 -6.11
N GLU A 374 -2.20 -23.80 -4.91
CA GLU A 374 -3.22 -22.91 -4.33
C GLU A 374 -3.54 -21.71 -5.22
N GLU A 375 -2.54 -21.19 -5.95
CA GLU A 375 -2.67 -20.03 -6.83
C GLU A 375 -2.20 -20.35 -8.25
N GLY A 376 -2.89 -19.81 -9.24
CA GLY A 376 -2.52 -19.91 -10.66
C GLY A 376 -3.70 -19.77 -11.60
N GLU A 377 -3.44 -19.48 -12.86
CA GLU A 377 -4.50 -19.33 -13.88
C GLU A 377 -5.28 -20.64 -14.05
N GLU A 378 -4.61 -21.78 -13.98
CA GLU A 378 -5.25 -23.09 -14.11
C GLU A 378 -6.15 -23.39 -12.92
N THR A 379 -5.65 -23.16 -11.69
CA THR A 379 -6.45 -23.32 -10.47
C THR A 379 -7.67 -22.41 -10.49
N PHE A 380 -7.50 -21.14 -10.79
CA PHE A 380 -8.60 -20.17 -10.83
C PHE A 380 -9.66 -20.50 -11.91
N ALA A 381 -9.22 -21.01 -13.05
CA ALA A 381 -10.15 -21.48 -14.08
C ALA A 381 -10.89 -22.75 -13.63
N PHE A 382 -10.23 -23.64 -12.89
CA PHE A 382 -10.84 -24.86 -12.39
C PHE A 382 -11.85 -24.61 -11.26
N LEU A 383 -11.64 -23.61 -10.41
CA LEU A 383 -12.63 -23.18 -9.41
C LEU A 383 -13.97 -22.83 -10.06
N GLN A 384 -13.94 -22.14 -11.21
CA GLN A 384 -15.15 -21.84 -11.97
C GLN A 384 -15.80 -23.12 -12.51
N THR A 385 -15.00 -24.10 -12.93
CA THR A 385 -15.49 -25.40 -13.39
C THR A 385 -16.22 -26.15 -12.28
N ILE A 386 -15.67 -26.15 -11.05
CA ILE A 386 -16.33 -26.76 -9.88
C ILE A 386 -17.69 -26.10 -9.62
N HIS A 387 -17.72 -24.78 -9.67
CA HIS A 387 -18.97 -24.02 -9.46
C HIS A 387 -20.00 -24.34 -10.55
N ASP A 388 -19.58 -24.33 -11.82
CA ASP A 388 -20.45 -24.64 -12.96
C ASP A 388 -20.98 -26.08 -12.92
N GLU A 389 -20.19 -27.05 -12.43
CA GLU A 389 -20.67 -28.44 -12.24
C GLU A 389 -21.69 -28.52 -11.08
N ALA A 390 -21.43 -27.79 -9.96
CA ALA A 390 -22.37 -27.78 -8.84
C ALA A 390 -23.70 -27.12 -9.18
N GLU A 391 -23.69 -26.07 -10.01
CA GLU A 391 -24.92 -25.42 -10.51
C GLU A 391 -25.85 -26.34 -11.34
N ARG A 392 -25.36 -27.47 -11.83
CA ARG A 392 -26.21 -28.43 -12.53
C ARG A 392 -27.14 -29.20 -11.60
N TYR A 393 -26.79 -29.24 -10.32
CA TYR A 393 -27.52 -30.00 -9.30
C TYR A 393 -28.20 -29.09 -8.28
N TYR A 394 -27.67 -27.87 -8.08
CA TYR A 394 -28.15 -26.92 -7.08
C TYR A 394 -28.32 -25.53 -7.68
N ASP A 395 -29.17 -24.71 -7.07
CA ASP A 395 -29.33 -23.33 -7.47
C ASP A 395 -28.03 -22.53 -7.17
N ALA A 396 -27.54 -21.77 -8.15
CA ALA A 396 -26.30 -21.00 -8.07
C ALA A 396 -26.17 -20.12 -6.81
N GLU A 397 -27.28 -19.54 -6.34
CA GLU A 397 -27.30 -18.67 -5.15
C GLU A 397 -27.05 -19.44 -3.84
N ASN A 398 -27.12 -20.77 -3.85
CA ASN A 398 -26.98 -21.64 -2.68
C ASN A 398 -25.72 -22.52 -2.74
N VAL A 399 -24.84 -22.29 -3.71
CA VAL A 399 -23.56 -23.00 -3.85
C VAL A 399 -22.44 -22.09 -3.39
N TYR A 400 -21.68 -22.53 -2.39
CA TYR A 400 -20.53 -21.79 -1.86
C TYR A 400 -19.27 -22.65 -1.92
N LEU A 401 -18.21 -22.09 -2.53
CA LEU A 401 -16.90 -22.71 -2.57
C LEU A 401 -15.96 -21.90 -1.67
N VAL A 402 -15.37 -22.54 -0.66
CA VAL A 402 -14.59 -21.88 0.40
C VAL A 402 -13.26 -22.61 0.60
N GLY A 403 -12.16 -21.84 0.54
CA GLY A 403 -10.80 -22.36 0.71
C GLY A 403 -9.77 -21.28 0.42
N ASP A 404 -8.51 -21.58 0.57
CA ASP A 404 -7.43 -20.63 0.31
C ASP A 404 -7.40 -20.22 -1.16
N SER A 405 -7.53 -21.17 -2.09
CA SER A 405 -7.58 -20.88 -3.53
C SER A 405 -8.74 -19.97 -3.93
N THR A 406 -9.91 -20.12 -3.30
CA THR A 406 -11.07 -19.26 -3.59
C THR A 406 -10.86 -17.85 -3.03
N SER A 407 -10.26 -17.74 -1.85
CA SER A 407 -9.88 -16.46 -1.27
C SER A 407 -8.87 -15.75 -2.17
N ASP A 408 -7.86 -16.45 -2.67
CA ASP A 408 -6.84 -15.91 -3.55
C ASP A 408 -7.42 -15.49 -4.92
N TYR A 409 -8.39 -16.25 -5.44
CA TYR A 409 -9.14 -15.86 -6.63
C TYR A 409 -9.90 -14.55 -6.43
N ASP A 410 -10.66 -14.42 -5.35
CA ASP A 410 -11.42 -13.20 -5.04
C ASP A 410 -10.49 -11.98 -4.85
N LEU A 411 -9.31 -12.20 -4.23
CA LEU A 411 -8.26 -11.21 -4.11
C LEU A 411 -7.73 -10.79 -5.47
N SER A 412 -7.54 -11.74 -6.40
CA SER A 412 -7.04 -11.47 -7.76
C SER A 412 -8.00 -10.60 -8.57
N VAL A 413 -9.30 -10.90 -8.50
CA VAL A 413 -10.36 -10.12 -9.17
C VAL A 413 -10.45 -8.71 -8.60
N SER A 414 -10.42 -8.59 -7.28
CA SER A 414 -10.44 -7.30 -6.58
C SER A 414 -9.18 -6.47 -6.90
N PHE A 415 -8.01 -7.11 -6.94
CA PHE A 415 -6.74 -6.46 -7.29
C PHE A 415 -6.75 -5.86 -8.69
N ALA A 416 -7.25 -6.57 -9.69
CA ALA A 416 -7.29 -6.07 -11.07
C ALA A 416 -8.06 -4.74 -11.16
N ARG A 417 -9.16 -4.62 -10.44
CA ARG A 417 -9.97 -3.39 -10.36
C ARG A 417 -9.28 -2.30 -9.56
N ASP A 418 -8.76 -2.64 -8.38
CA ASP A 418 -8.11 -1.70 -7.48
C ASP A 418 -6.85 -1.09 -8.10
N ASN A 419 -6.07 -1.89 -8.84
CA ASN A 419 -4.86 -1.43 -9.52
C ASN A 419 -5.15 -0.28 -10.50
N VAL A 420 -6.17 -0.43 -11.35
CA VAL A 420 -6.57 0.62 -12.28
C VAL A 420 -7.09 1.84 -11.54
N MET A 421 -7.97 1.64 -10.56
CA MET A 421 -8.60 2.72 -9.80
C MET A 421 -7.57 3.55 -9.03
N ILE A 422 -6.66 2.90 -8.30
CA ILE A 422 -5.64 3.58 -7.51
C ILE A 422 -4.65 4.32 -8.42
N SER A 423 -4.22 3.69 -9.53
CA SER A 423 -3.30 4.33 -10.47
C SER A 423 -3.90 5.62 -11.05
N VAL A 424 -5.17 5.58 -11.47
CA VAL A 424 -5.87 6.75 -12.02
C VAL A 424 -6.08 7.82 -10.95
N LEU A 425 -6.57 7.45 -9.76
CA LEU A 425 -6.83 8.40 -8.68
C LEU A 425 -5.55 9.05 -8.15
N SER A 426 -4.47 8.28 -7.96
CA SER A 426 -3.18 8.82 -7.51
C SER A 426 -2.65 9.87 -8.48
N VAL A 427 -2.65 9.55 -9.78
CA VAL A 427 -2.23 10.48 -10.82
C VAL A 427 -3.13 11.73 -10.86
N ALA A 428 -4.46 11.55 -10.80
CA ALA A 428 -5.41 12.65 -10.86
C ALA A 428 -5.26 13.60 -9.66
N PHE A 429 -5.17 13.07 -8.44
CA PHE A 429 -5.02 13.87 -7.24
C PHE A 429 -3.69 14.63 -7.23
N VAL A 430 -2.60 13.99 -7.62
CA VAL A 430 -1.30 14.64 -7.72
C VAL A 430 -1.30 15.73 -8.82
N ILE A 431 -1.93 15.49 -9.97
CA ILE A 431 -2.10 16.53 -11.01
C ILE A 431 -2.81 17.75 -10.44
N ILE A 432 -3.92 17.56 -9.73
CA ILE A 432 -4.68 18.66 -9.15
C ILE A 432 -3.79 19.50 -8.22
N VAL A 433 -3.06 18.87 -7.32
CA VAL A 433 -2.16 19.58 -6.40
C VAL A 433 -1.07 20.33 -7.15
N LEU A 434 -0.42 19.70 -8.12
CA LEU A 434 0.65 20.32 -8.88
C LEU A 434 0.17 21.46 -9.79
N LEU A 435 -1.07 21.39 -10.31
CA LEU A 435 -1.68 22.47 -11.06
C LEU A 435 -1.79 23.75 -10.22
N PHE A 436 -2.23 23.61 -8.97
CA PHE A 436 -2.31 24.75 -8.05
C PHE A 436 -0.92 25.25 -7.63
N THR A 437 0.02 24.33 -7.40
CA THR A 437 1.38 24.66 -6.95
C THR A 437 2.17 25.43 -8.01
N PHE A 438 2.16 24.96 -9.26
CA PHE A 438 3.00 25.51 -10.33
C PHE A 438 2.27 26.43 -11.28
N GLN A 439 0.96 26.53 -11.20
CA GLN A 439 0.12 27.33 -12.09
C GLN A 439 0.43 27.11 -13.59
N SER A 440 0.68 25.86 -13.95
CA SER A 440 0.99 25.39 -15.30
C SER A 440 0.42 23.99 -15.52
N VAL A 441 -0.13 23.70 -16.68
CA VAL A 441 -0.61 22.35 -17.02
C VAL A 441 0.54 21.46 -17.50
N GLY A 442 1.48 22.04 -18.22
CA GLY A 442 2.58 21.27 -18.84
C GLY A 442 3.57 20.73 -17.82
N LEU A 443 3.87 21.49 -16.76
CA LEU A 443 4.87 21.07 -15.78
C LEU A 443 4.43 19.82 -14.99
N PRO A 444 3.22 19.74 -14.39
CA PRO A 444 2.72 18.53 -13.76
C PRO A 444 2.80 17.28 -14.64
N LEU A 445 2.40 17.39 -15.90
CA LEU A 445 2.44 16.26 -16.83
C LEU A 445 3.87 15.73 -17.04
N LEU A 446 4.86 16.63 -17.14
CA LEU A 446 6.26 16.23 -17.28
C LEU A 446 6.81 15.57 -16.02
N LEU A 447 6.43 16.06 -14.83
CA LEU A 447 6.86 15.50 -13.56
C LEU A 447 6.27 14.09 -13.36
N ILE A 448 4.97 13.96 -13.59
CA ILE A 448 4.28 12.67 -13.45
C ILE A 448 4.82 11.64 -14.45
N LEU A 449 5.13 12.04 -15.69
CA LEU A 449 5.72 11.14 -16.66
C LEU A 449 7.03 10.51 -16.14
N VAL A 450 7.87 11.28 -15.45
CA VAL A 450 9.12 10.76 -14.87
C VAL A 450 8.85 9.84 -13.70
N ILE A 451 7.93 10.20 -12.80
CA ILE A 451 7.63 9.39 -11.61
C ILE A 451 6.87 8.12 -12.00
N GLN A 452 5.83 8.23 -12.85
CA GLN A 452 5.11 7.03 -13.34
C GLN A 452 6.04 6.11 -14.11
N GLY A 453 6.95 6.68 -14.94
CA GLY A 453 7.98 5.90 -15.60
C GLY A 453 8.92 5.19 -14.64
N SER A 454 9.27 5.81 -13.50
CA SER A 454 10.09 5.18 -12.47
C SER A 454 9.38 3.99 -11.81
N ILE A 455 8.06 4.11 -11.58
CA ILE A 455 7.23 3.04 -11.03
C ILE A 455 7.20 1.85 -12.00
N TRP A 456 6.87 2.06 -13.27
CA TRP A 456 6.84 0.98 -14.26
C TRP A 456 8.20 0.31 -14.45
N ILE A 457 9.29 1.08 -14.49
CA ILE A 457 10.65 0.53 -14.56
C ILE A 457 10.97 -0.28 -13.28
N SER A 458 10.55 0.17 -12.11
CA SER A 458 10.76 -0.57 -10.86
C SER A 458 10.06 -1.93 -10.88
N PHE A 459 8.82 -1.98 -11.35
CA PHE A 459 8.03 -3.21 -11.40
C PHE A 459 8.30 -4.07 -12.65
N SER A 460 9.07 -3.58 -13.62
CA SER A 460 9.57 -4.41 -14.71
C SER A 460 10.61 -5.43 -14.26
N PHE A 461 11.35 -5.18 -13.18
CA PHE A 461 12.36 -6.11 -12.66
C PHE A 461 11.74 -7.46 -12.25
N PRO A 462 10.70 -7.51 -11.39
CA PRO A 462 10.02 -8.77 -11.08
C PRO A 462 9.38 -9.43 -12.31
N GLY A 463 8.86 -8.64 -13.26
CA GLY A 463 8.33 -9.17 -14.52
C GLY A 463 9.39 -9.89 -15.37
N VAL A 464 10.65 -9.41 -15.33
CA VAL A 464 11.77 -10.05 -16.03
C VAL A 464 12.37 -11.22 -15.25
N THR A 465 12.52 -11.08 -13.91
CA THR A 465 13.11 -12.10 -13.06
C THR A 465 12.13 -13.19 -12.64
N GLN A 466 10.84 -13.00 -12.92
CA GLN A 466 9.74 -13.89 -12.53
C GLN A 466 9.72 -14.13 -11.00
N GLN A 467 10.13 -13.13 -10.24
CA GLN A 467 10.02 -13.17 -8.78
C GLN A 467 8.63 -12.73 -8.36
N PRO A 468 7.90 -13.54 -7.59
CA PRO A 468 6.56 -13.21 -7.17
C PRO A 468 6.55 -11.99 -6.24
N ILE A 469 5.54 -11.14 -6.41
CA ILE A 469 5.29 -9.99 -5.55
C ILE A 469 3.90 -10.11 -4.94
N PHE A 470 3.81 -9.92 -3.64
CA PHE A 470 2.52 -9.84 -2.98
C PHE A 470 1.72 -8.63 -3.50
N PHE A 471 0.52 -8.86 -3.99
CA PHE A 471 -0.31 -7.86 -4.68
C PHE A 471 -0.52 -6.57 -3.88
N LEU A 472 -0.70 -6.71 -2.56
CA LEU A 472 -0.90 -5.58 -1.67
C LEU A 472 0.36 -4.69 -1.59
N SER A 473 1.57 -5.30 -1.62
CA SER A 473 2.83 -4.56 -1.65
C SER A 473 2.94 -3.68 -2.89
N TYR A 474 2.47 -4.17 -4.04
CA TYR A 474 2.42 -3.39 -5.28
C TYR A 474 1.50 -2.17 -5.13
N LEU A 475 0.24 -2.36 -4.69
CA LEU A 475 -0.75 -1.29 -4.57
C LEU A 475 -0.31 -0.19 -3.58
N ILE A 476 0.21 -0.61 -2.43
CA ILE A 476 0.69 0.31 -1.39
C ILE A 476 1.89 1.12 -1.89
N VAL A 477 2.89 0.43 -2.45
CA VAL A 477 4.13 1.08 -2.85
C VAL A 477 3.95 1.99 -4.05
N THR A 478 3.10 1.65 -5.02
CA THR A 478 2.79 2.56 -6.15
C THR A 478 2.18 3.86 -5.68
N SER A 479 1.25 3.82 -4.72
CA SER A 479 0.65 5.01 -4.12
C SER A 479 1.64 5.86 -3.33
N ILE A 480 2.48 5.22 -2.51
CA ILE A 480 3.53 5.90 -1.75
C ILE A 480 4.55 6.55 -2.70
N GLN A 481 5.00 5.83 -3.71
CA GLN A 481 5.99 6.35 -4.68
C GLN A 481 5.43 7.50 -5.49
N MET A 482 4.16 7.45 -5.92
CA MET A 482 3.53 8.55 -6.63
C MET A 482 3.45 9.81 -5.75
N GLY A 483 3.14 9.67 -4.47
CA GLY A 483 3.04 10.78 -3.53
C GLY A 483 4.39 11.29 -3.02
N ALA A 484 5.31 10.40 -2.62
CA ALA A 484 6.56 10.77 -1.97
C ALA A 484 7.71 11.06 -2.95
N ASN A 485 7.86 10.26 -4.01
CA ASN A 485 8.97 10.47 -4.94
C ASN A 485 8.80 11.70 -5.83
N ILE A 486 7.55 12.20 -5.99
CA ILE A 486 7.29 13.43 -6.74
C ILE A 486 7.91 14.65 -6.07
N ASP A 487 8.14 14.60 -4.76
CA ASP A 487 8.75 15.68 -4.00
C ASP A 487 10.16 16.00 -4.50
N TYR A 488 10.92 15.00 -4.92
CA TYR A 488 12.24 15.20 -5.54
C TYR A 488 12.14 16.02 -6.83
N ALA A 489 11.12 15.70 -7.64
CA ALA A 489 10.85 16.43 -8.87
C ALA A 489 10.35 17.85 -8.60
N ILE A 490 9.52 18.06 -7.57
CA ILE A 490 9.02 19.37 -7.14
C ILE A 490 10.18 20.27 -6.73
N VAL A 491 11.11 19.79 -5.92
CA VAL A 491 12.27 20.60 -5.45
C VAL A 491 13.12 21.08 -6.62
N ILE A 492 13.46 20.20 -7.56
CA ILE A 492 14.25 20.60 -8.74
C ILE A 492 13.49 21.59 -9.61
N SER A 493 12.19 21.35 -9.84
CA SER A 493 11.37 22.19 -10.70
C SER A 493 11.09 23.56 -10.09
N SER A 494 10.95 23.65 -8.77
CA SER A 494 10.79 24.90 -8.05
C SER A 494 12.03 25.77 -8.17
N TRP A 495 13.22 25.20 -7.91
CA TRP A 495 14.49 25.91 -8.13
C TRP A 495 14.68 26.31 -9.60
N TYR A 496 14.37 25.42 -10.54
CA TYR A 496 14.45 25.75 -11.96
C TYR A 496 13.55 26.91 -12.34
N SER A 497 12.30 26.92 -11.86
CA SER A 497 11.33 27.98 -12.16
C SER A 497 11.78 29.34 -11.60
N GLU A 498 12.35 29.36 -10.39
CA GLU A 498 12.87 30.58 -9.76
C GLU A 498 14.14 31.10 -10.47
N LEU A 499 15.09 30.21 -10.75
CA LEU A 499 16.38 30.59 -11.34
C LEU A 499 16.24 31.00 -12.82
N LYS A 500 15.29 30.42 -13.55
CA LYS A 500 15.01 30.73 -14.94
C LYS A 500 14.63 32.22 -15.17
N GLU A 501 14.05 32.86 -14.17
CA GLU A 501 13.73 34.29 -14.23
C GLU A 501 14.98 35.18 -14.14
N LYS A 502 16.09 34.64 -13.61
CA LYS A 502 17.32 35.40 -13.30
C LYS A 502 18.50 35.06 -14.23
N MET A 503 18.48 33.90 -14.91
CA MET A 503 19.60 33.41 -15.72
C MET A 503 19.13 32.58 -16.90
N SER A 504 20.08 32.14 -17.77
CA SER A 504 19.76 31.33 -18.92
C SER A 504 19.18 29.96 -18.52
N ARG A 505 18.27 29.38 -19.33
CA ARG A 505 17.63 28.07 -19.07
C ARG A 505 18.65 26.96 -18.76
N ARG A 506 19.79 26.98 -19.45
CA ARG A 506 20.85 25.99 -19.26
C ARG A 506 21.52 26.13 -17.90
N GLU A 507 21.86 27.35 -17.53
CA GLU A 507 22.49 27.65 -16.23
C GLU A 507 21.51 27.40 -15.09
N ALA A 508 20.25 27.81 -15.27
CA ALA A 508 19.18 27.60 -14.29
C ALA A 508 18.99 26.12 -13.94
N ILE A 509 18.99 25.21 -14.93
CA ILE A 509 18.89 23.77 -14.67
C ILE A 509 20.13 23.23 -13.96
N ILE A 510 21.33 23.62 -14.38
CA ILE A 510 22.58 23.16 -13.75
C ILE A 510 22.61 23.59 -12.28
N GLN A 511 22.25 24.84 -12.02
CA GLN A 511 22.25 25.37 -10.65
C GLN A 511 21.10 24.79 -9.83
N ALA A 512 19.91 24.57 -10.41
CA ALA A 512 18.78 23.91 -9.75
C ALA A 512 19.15 22.49 -9.31
N LEU A 513 19.85 21.74 -10.15
CA LEU A 513 20.38 20.42 -9.79
C LEU A 513 21.37 20.48 -8.62
N ASP A 514 22.32 21.41 -8.66
CA ASP A 514 23.33 21.54 -7.62
C ASP A 514 22.70 21.91 -6.26
N LEU A 515 21.72 22.80 -6.25
CA LEU A 515 20.99 23.21 -5.06
C LEU A 515 20.05 22.13 -4.51
N SER A 516 19.46 21.34 -5.39
CA SER A 516 18.51 20.28 -5.01
C SER A 516 19.19 18.97 -4.60
N PHE A 517 20.42 18.74 -5.06
CA PHE A 517 21.11 17.46 -4.90
C PHE A 517 21.25 17.03 -3.43
N PRO A 518 21.67 17.89 -2.49
CA PRO A 518 21.77 17.48 -1.09
C PRO A 518 20.43 16.99 -0.52
N THR A 519 19.35 17.69 -0.81
CA THR A 519 18.00 17.33 -0.35
C THR A 519 17.53 16.01 -0.95
N VAL A 520 17.62 15.85 -2.27
CA VAL A 520 17.21 14.63 -2.97
C VAL A 520 18.04 13.43 -2.53
N LEU A 521 19.36 13.61 -2.37
CA LEU A 521 20.24 12.55 -1.91
C LEU A 521 19.90 12.11 -0.48
N THR A 522 19.70 13.06 0.44
CA THR A 522 19.39 12.75 1.84
C THR A 522 18.08 12.02 1.97
N SER A 523 17.03 12.60 1.42
CA SER A 523 15.68 12.03 1.49
C SER A 523 15.58 10.67 0.78
N GLY A 524 16.05 10.60 -0.46
CA GLY A 524 16.02 9.36 -1.24
C GLY A 524 16.85 8.24 -0.60
N SER A 525 18.01 8.57 -0.01
CA SER A 525 18.83 7.59 0.71
C SER A 525 18.14 7.09 1.99
N ILE A 526 17.48 7.97 2.73
CA ILE A 526 16.77 7.59 3.96
C ILE A 526 15.55 6.72 3.62
N LEU A 527 14.73 7.11 2.64
CA LEU A 527 13.56 6.34 2.23
C LEU A 527 13.95 4.96 1.66
N SER A 528 15.00 4.90 0.84
CA SER A 528 15.54 3.66 0.30
C SER A 528 16.11 2.76 1.40
N ALA A 529 16.89 3.31 2.33
CA ALA A 529 17.43 2.57 3.46
C ALA A 529 16.33 2.09 4.42
N ALA A 530 15.28 2.88 4.61
CA ALA A 530 14.11 2.48 5.39
C ALA A 530 13.42 1.26 4.75
N GLY A 531 13.17 1.30 3.44
CA GLY A 531 12.61 0.17 2.69
C GLY A 531 13.49 -1.08 2.79
N PHE A 532 14.79 -0.95 2.58
CA PHE A 532 15.74 -2.05 2.74
C PHE A 532 15.72 -2.67 4.14
N LEU A 533 15.69 -1.84 5.18
CA LEU A 533 15.63 -2.33 6.55
C LEU A 533 14.32 -3.05 6.87
N ILE A 534 13.20 -2.52 6.39
CA ILE A 534 11.90 -3.18 6.54
C ILE A 534 11.99 -4.59 5.96
N SER A 535 12.51 -4.74 4.74
CA SER A 535 12.61 -6.05 4.07
C SER A 535 13.54 -7.04 4.76
N GLN A 536 14.56 -6.57 5.51
CA GLN A 536 15.55 -7.44 6.16
C GLN A 536 15.20 -7.82 7.61
N ILE A 537 14.32 -7.07 8.26
CA ILE A 537 14.04 -7.26 9.70
C ILE A 537 12.78 -8.07 9.92
N THR A 538 11.76 -7.88 9.10
CA THR A 538 10.46 -8.56 9.25
C THR A 538 10.48 -9.96 8.66
N THR A 539 9.62 -10.81 9.21
CA THR A 539 9.31 -12.15 8.69
C THR A 539 8.00 -12.18 7.91
N GLU A 540 7.24 -11.07 7.95
CA GLU A 540 5.93 -10.97 7.29
C GLU A 540 6.09 -10.71 5.78
N PRO A 541 5.62 -11.62 4.91
CA PRO A 541 5.83 -11.52 3.46
C PRO A 541 5.32 -10.21 2.84
N ALA A 542 4.14 -9.77 3.26
CA ALA A 542 3.56 -8.51 2.77
C ALA A 542 4.44 -7.29 3.09
N ILE A 543 5.00 -7.25 4.30
CA ILE A 543 5.85 -6.14 4.76
C ILE A 543 7.23 -6.21 4.09
N VAL A 544 7.77 -7.41 3.87
CA VAL A 544 9.03 -7.62 3.11
C VAL A 544 8.87 -7.05 1.70
N GLY A 545 7.81 -7.43 0.99
CA GLY A 545 7.52 -6.94 -0.35
C GLY A 545 7.38 -5.42 -0.44
N ILE A 546 6.71 -4.79 0.54
CA ILE A 546 6.63 -3.32 0.64
C ILE A 546 8.04 -2.72 0.76
N GLY A 547 8.88 -3.28 1.63
CA GLY A 547 10.24 -2.79 1.85
C GLY A 547 11.12 -2.86 0.61
N GLU A 548 11.14 -4.00 -0.06
CA GLU A 548 11.93 -4.23 -1.29
C GLU A 548 11.50 -3.33 -2.45
N CYS A 549 10.20 -3.28 -2.71
CA CYS A 549 9.64 -2.45 -3.79
C CYS A 549 9.87 -0.95 -3.52
N LEU A 550 9.75 -0.52 -2.25
CA LEU A 550 10.02 0.86 -1.85
C LEU A 550 11.49 1.22 -2.03
N CYS A 551 12.41 0.36 -1.56
CA CYS A 551 13.85 0.56 -1.72
C CYS A 551 14.24 0.71 -3.19
N ARG A 552 13.89 -0.27 -4.02
CA ARG A 552 14.20 -0.29 -5.45
C ARG A 552 13.58 0.88 -6.19
N GLY A 553 12.29 1.13 -5.97
CA GLY A 553 11.56 2.20 -6.66
C GLY A 553 12.06 3.60 -6.29
N THR A 554 12.45 3.83 -5.03
CA THR A 554 13.03 5.11 -4.60
C THR A 554 14.39 5.35 -5.24
N LEU A 555 15.28 4.34 -5.31
CA LEU A 555 16.58 4.46 -5.97
C LEU A 555 16.43 4.77 -7.47
N ILE A 556 15.52 4.09 -8.16
CA ILE A 556 15.23 4.31 -9.58
C ILE A 556 14.67 5.73 -9.77
N SER A 557 13.71 6.13 -8.95
CA SER A 557 13.10 7.46 -9.00
C SER A 557 14.14 8.56 -8.77
N MET A 558 14.97 8.42 -7.74
CA MET A 558 16.05 9.37 -7.45
C MET A 558 17.02 9.50 -8.65
N PHE A 559 17.40 8.38 -9.25
CA PHE A 559 18.25 8.40 -10.44
C PHE A 559 17.57 9.10 -11.62
N LEU A 560 16.33 8.77 -11.94
CA LEU A 560 15.58 9.37 -13.04
C LEU A 560 15.32 10.86 -12.85
N VAL A 561 15.00 11.26 -11.62
CA VAL A 561 14.79 12.67 -11.29
C VAL A 561 16.10 13.47 -11.40
N MET A 562 17.24 12.89 -11.04
CA MET A 562 18.55 13.56 -11.16
C MET A 562 19.17 13.50 -12.58
N PHE A 563 18.75 12.53 -13.40
CA PHE A 563 19.35 12.33 -14.73
C PHE A 563 18.39 12.70 -15.87
N ILE A 564 17.16 12.24 -15.83
CA ILE A 564 16.19 12.39 -16.93
C ILE A 564 15.36 13.67 -16.80
N LEU A 565 14.88 13.99 -15.59
CA LEU A 565 14.02 15.16 -15.37
C LEU A 565 14.64 16.48 -15.88
N PRO A 566 15.92 16.79 -15.64
CA PRO A 566 16.54 18.00 -16.16
C PRO A 566 16.51 18.10 -17.68
N GLN A 567 16.65 16.97 -18.36
CA GLN A 567 16.59 16.88 -19.83
C GLN A 567 15.17 17.15 -20.32
N ILE A 568 14.17 16.55 -19.67
CA ILE A 568 12.75 16.72 -19.99
C ILE A 568 12.31 18.16 -19.73
N LEU A 569 12.70 18.76 -18.60
CA LEU A 569 12.42 20.17 -18.30
C LEU A 569 13.01 21.11 -19.33
N TYR A 570 14.25 20.84 -19.79
CA TYR A 570 14.90 21.66 -20.81
C TYR A 570 14.19 21.58 -22.17
N VAL A 571 13.79 20.38 -22.60
CA VAL A 571 13.10 20.14 -23.86
C VAL A 571 11.65 20.62 -23.80
N GLY A 572 10.96 20.34 -22.69
CA GLY A 572 9.56 20.65 -22.46
C GLY A 572 9.29 22.09 -22.02
N ASP A 573 10.30 22.91 -21.80
CA ASP A 573 10.16 24.27 -21.27
C ASP A 573 9.17 25.14 -22.07
N LYS A 574 9.17 25.02 -23.40
CA LYS A 574 8.20 25.73 -24.26
C LYS A 574 6.75 25.30 -24.01
N ILE A 575 6.52 24.04 -23.64
CA ILE A 575 5.19 23.52 -23.29
C ILE A 575 4.76 24.11 -21.96
N VAL A 576 5.67 24.13 -20.99
CA VAL A 576 5.42 24.72 -19.66
C VAL A 576 5.06 26.20 -19.78
N GLU A 577 5.80 26.97 -20.58
CA GLU A 577 5.51 28.41 -20.78
C GLU A 577 4.16 28.65 -21.45
N LYS A 578 3.83 27.87 -22.51
CA LYS A 578 2.56 28.03 -23.22
C LYS A 578 1.32 27.65 -22.40
N THR A 579 1.50 26.79 -21.41
CA THR A 579 0.41 26.27 -20.57
C THR A 579 0.36 26.94 -19.19
N ARG A 580 1.18 27.96 -18.96
CA ARG A 580 1.17 28.75 -17.71
C ARG A 580 -0.11 29.58 -17.64
N PHE A 581 -0.80 29.53 -16.51
CA PHE A 581 -1.95 30.35 -16.20
C PHE A 581 -1.72 31.05 -14.85
N ASN A 582 -2.40 32.17 -14.63
CA ASN A 582 -2.27 32.95 -13.40
C ASN A 582 -3.61 32.92 -12.68
N ILE A 583 -3.67 32.25 -11.55
CA ILE A 583 -4.85 32.32 -10.68
C ILE A 583 -4.76 33.68 -9.95
N LYS A 584 -5.58 34.63 -10.36
CA LYS A 584 -5.75 35.86 -9.58
C LYS A 584 -6.39 35.47 -8.25
N VAL A 585 -5.59 35.25 -7.24
CA VAL A 585 -6.09 35.27 -5.86
C VAL A 585 -6.61 36.66 -5.64
N PRO A 586 -7.88 36.87 -5.18
CA PRO A 586 -8.34 38.17 -4.81
C PRO A 586 -7.35 38.75 -3.81
N GLU A 587 -6.66 39.82 -4.18
CA GLU A 587 -5.86 40.56 -3.21
C GLU A 587 -6.85 41.00 -2.14
N VAL A 588 -6.75 40.37 -0.96
CA VAL A 588 -7.41 40.92 0.23
C VAL A 588 -6.68 42.25 0.46
N SER A 589 -7.23 43.32 -0.08
CA SER A 589 -6.76 44.64 0.19
C SER A 589 -7.00 44.91 1.69
N HIS A 590 -6.05 44.57 2.51
CA HIS A 590 -5.96 45.11 3.83
C HIS A 590 -5.61 46.57 3.66
N SER A 591 -6.62 47.43 3.59
CA SER A 591 -6.47 48.85 3.88
C SER A 591 -6.12 48.94 5.37
N ALA A 592 -4.88 48.66 5.71
CA ALA A 592 -4.36 48.99 7.00
C ALA A 592 -4.13 50.50 7.03
N SER A 593 -5.10 51.23 7.53
CA SER A 593 -4.87 52.61 7.95
C SER A 593 -4.10 52.55 9.28
N GLY A 594 -2.80 52.51 9.21
CA GLY A 594 -1.91 52.48 10.37
C GLY A 594 -0.47 52.70 9.96
N THR A 595 0.31 53.33 10.81
CA THR A 595 1.76 53.51 10.60
C THR A 595 2.46 52.18 10.82
N VAL A 596 3.05 51.61 9.78
CA VAL A 596 3.82 50.38 9.86
C VAL A 596 5.31 50.76 10.00
N TYR A 597 5.94 50.39 11.12
CA TYR A 597 7.38 50.53 11.31
C TYR A 597 8.06 49.26 10.75
N VAL A 598 8.82 49.42 9.68
CA VAL A 598 9.67 48.36 9.13
C VAL A 598 11.12 48.66 9.45
N ASN A 599 11.72 47.84 10.31
CA ASN A 599 13.15 47.91 10.57
C ASN A 599 13.81 46.70 9.92
N GLY A 600 14.32 46.88 8.70
CA GLY A 600 14.90 45.78 7.93
C GLY A 600 14.91 46.07 6.42
N ARG A 601 15.23 45.05 5.63
CA ARG A 601 15.29 45.14 4.16
C ARG A 601 13.92 44.84 3.54
N VAL A 602 13.34 45.83 2.86
CA VAL A 602 12.13 45.61 2.05
C VAL A 602 12.54 45.22 0.63
N ARG A 603 12.09 44.06 0.17
CA ARG A 603 12.32 43.57 -1.19
C ARG A 603 10.96 43.25 -1.82
N GLY A 604 10.53 44.07 -2.76
CA GLY A 604 9.25 43.86 -3.44
C GLY A 604 8.84 45.06 -4.27
N ARG A 605 7.73 44.95 -4.98
CA ARG A 605 7.12 46.03 -5.73
C ARG A 605 6.05 46.69 -4.85
N VAL A 606 6.23 47.96 -4.57
CA VAL A 606 5.26 48.75 -3.85
C VAL A 606 4.57 49.68 -4.85
N SER A 607 3.25 49.61 -4.95
CA SER A 607 2.46 50.50 -5.78
C SER A 607 1.36 51.16 -4.94
N GLY A 608 1.31 52.47 -4.93
CA GLY A 608 0.34 53.25 -4.15
C GLY A 608 0.98 54.53 -3.62
N VAL A 609 0.28 55.24 -2.75
CA VAL A 609 0.83 56.39 -2.03
C VAL A 609 1.59 55.88 -0.82
N VAL A 610 2.89 56.16 -0.77
CA VAL A 610 3.75 55.78 0.36
C VAL A 610 4.10 57.07 1.10
N ASP A 611 3.61 57.21 2.32
CA ASP A 611 4.03 58.24 3.26
C ASP A 611 4.91 57.57 4.32
N ALA A 612 6.24 57.65 4.16
CA ALA A 612 7.19 56.97 5.02
C ALA A 612 8.45 57.76 5.23
N HIS A 613 9.01 57.69 6.44
CA HIS A 613 10.36 58.18 6.74
C HIS A 613 11.36 57.03 6.47
N ILE A 614 12.17 57.15 5.43
CA ILE A 614 13.14 56.14 5.03
C ILE A 614 14.55 56.60 5.38
N GLN A 615 15.23 55.87 6.28
CA GLN A 615 16.64 56.08 6.64
C GLN A 615 17.44 54.90 6.11
N GLY A 616 18.11 55.07 4.94
CA GLY A 616 18.89 53.99 4.30
C GLY A 616 19.15 54.25 2.83
N VAL A 617 19.57 53.20 2.11
CA VAL A 617 19.85 53.24 0.68
C VAL A 617 18.78 52.48 -0.05
N ILE A 618 18.17 53.09 -1.06
CA ILE A 618 17.21 52.45 -1.94
C ILE A 618 17.92 52.06 -3.25
N TYR A 619 17.87 50.75 -3.56
CA TYR A 619 18.35 50.22 -4.84
C TYR A 619 17.13 49.81 -5.70
N GLY A 620 16.87 50.53 -6.77
CA GLY A 620 15.79 50.22 -7.71
C GLY A 620 15.24 51.46 -8.40
N ASP A 621 14.32 51.24 -9.34
CA ASP A 621 13.65 52.32 -10.06
C ASP A 621 12.46 52.83 -9.22
N VAL A 622 12.46 54.12 -8.93
CA VAL A 622 11.34 54.81 -8.27
C VAL A 622 10.67 55.67 -9.31
N SER A 623 9.43 55.31 -9.70
CA SER A 623 8.60 56.13 -10.61
C SER A 623 7.42 56.68 -9.85
N GLY A 624 7.28 58.01 -9.80
CA GLY A 624 6.19 58.72 -9.11
C GLY A 624 6.57 60.17 -8.77
N ILE A 625 5.67 60.85 -8.10
CA ILE A 625 5.91 62.19 -7.56
C ILE A 625 6.49 62.00 -6.15
N LEU A 626 7.75 62.40 -5.97
CA LEU A 626 8.39 62.47 -4.65
C LEU A 626 8.26 63.88 -4.09
N GLU A 627 7.46 64.07 -3.07
CA GLU A 627 7.51 65.29 -2.26
C GLU A 627 8.61 65.15 -1.21
N THR A 628 9.75 65.77 -1.50
CA THR A 628 10.91 65.72 -0.56
C THR A 628 10.97 66.99 0.26
N GLY A 629 10.79 66.85 1.56
CA GLY A 629 11.29 67.83 2.53
C GLY A 629 12.82 67.65 2.70
N SER A 630 13.61 68.55 2.07
CA SER A 630 15.06 68.70 2.14
C SER A 630 15.92 67.43 2.21
N TYR A 631 16.38 66.92 1.05
CA TYR A 631 17.44 65.92 0.94
C TYR A 631 18.45 66.30 -0.12
N GLN A 632 19.73 66.05 0.17
CA GLN A 632 20.80 66.12 -0.81
C GLN A 632 20.82 64.84 -1.65
N THR A 633 20.47 64.91 -2.91
CA THR A 633 20.73 63.86 -3.88
C THR A 633 22.20 63.83 -4.19
N LYS A 634 22.92 62.77 -3.77
CA LYS A 634 24.21 62.44 -4.36
C LYS A 634 23.92 61.66 -5.63
N GLU A 635 24.06 62.27 -6.78
CA GLU A 635 24.11 61.59 -8.07
C GLU A 635 25.30 60.59 -8.05
N VAL A 636 25.03 59.33 -8.26
CA VAL A 636 26.02 58.33 -8.54
C VAL A 636 26.45 58.58 -10.00
N PRO A 637 27.75 58.77 -10.30
CA PRO A 637 28.23 58.99 -11.68
C PRO A 637 27.77 57.79 -12.55
N LYS A 638 27.16 58.11 -13.72
CA LYS A 638 26.95 57.12 -14.78
C LYS A 638 28.30 56.55 -15.16
N ALA A 639 28.46 55.24 -15.06
CA ALA A 639 29.62 54.56 -15.62
C ALA A 639 29.68 54.89 -17.14
N ASP A 640 30.78 55.43 -17.56
CA ASP A 640 31.09 55.79 -18.96
C ASP A 640 30.97 54.56 -19.85
N GLU A 641 30.08 54.64 -20.83
CA GLU A 641 30.10 53.79 -22.02
C GLU A 641 31.25 54.28 -22.96
N THR A 642 32.47 53.88 -22.69
CA THR A 642 33.53 53.93 -23.69
C THR A 642 34.57 52.87 -23.36
N GLU A 643 34.43 51.73 -24.05
CA GLU A 643 35.56 51.07 -24.72
C GLU A 643 35.03 49.96 -25.61
N LYS A 644 34.73 50.38 -26.84
CA LYS A 644 34.87 49.51 -28.02
C LYS A 644 36.30 49.69 -28.48
N GLN A 645 37.10 48.64 -28.36
CA GLN A 645 38.04 48.22 -29.42
C GLN A 645 38.44 46.77 -29.20
#